data_668f8f4d616f411faf97c28db0116b41
#
_entry.id   668f8f4d616f411faf97c28db0116b41
#
_cell.length_a   1.000
_cell.length_b   1.000
_cell.length_c   1.000
_cell.angle_alpha   90.00
_cell.angle_beta   90.00
_cell.angle_gamma   90.00
#
_symmetry.space_group_name_H-M   'P 1'
#
loop_
_entity.id
_entity.type
_entity.pdbx_description
1 polymer ?
#
loop_
_entity_poly.entity_id
_entity_poly.type
_entity_poly.pdbx_seq_one_letter_code
_entity_poly.pdbx_strand_id
1 'polypeptide(L)'
;MIATSSSRILPRWRAVLGCLAVMLGTAAGALAVEDVAAVQQLLIRGEYEKVVAIATAEMGTHAEEMEWPLLLGQAQSELGRYAEARTTLAEALVRFPYSPRVRMAAVNALRATGAIKEAKKELEPLDPQRGGGRMYGTAAEIVARGRAALLFGTDPKLILEQLYDPARKAQPDLRDSYLACGDLALEKGDSALAAKTFANATKKFPEDADAWYGLARAYAPSDSDAMREALEKVFAFNERHVGGWLLIAENQIDAENYPEAEKALAAALKTNPHRPEAHALRAVLANLRADPKGEAAALAAARKFWRENPAVPQLVGRKLSQKYRFAEGAALQREALKYDPQYLPAKAQLAQDLLRLGKNDEGWKLADEVQQADPYDVVAFNLTTLRAALEKFRTLTSEHFDVRMDPREADIYGAEVLALLERAHATLTKKYGITLDERTVVEIFPDQKDFAIRTFGLPGGVGYLGVCFGRVITANSPAALGGTTANWQAVLWHEFTHVITLTMTKNKMPRWLSEGISVYEERQARGNWGERMKPRYRAMILGEDLTPVSKLSGAFMQPKTPAHMGFAYYESSLVVEWLMQRWGLEKMKRVLADLARGVEINAALAAHFAPIGKLDAEFAAHAQQLAKGTGPKLDWTSPPRAILADETKAQEWAAANPNNFTGLLETAKAKLEAKQWAEAKAPLQKLIALWPAQHDAESAYALLARAHRELGETDAEVTMLTKVVTLCDDAPEACKRLIELAAARQDWRAVIANAERFAAINPLTPAPHRSAAEAHEALGETTAAIASYRTLLRLDPPNPAEFRYRLARLLHTTGDAAAKREVLLALEETPRFRAALDLLLAIDEGKLRQPAKP
;
A
#
# COMPACT_ATOMS: atom_id res chain seq x y z
N MET A 1 13.10 -9.72 31.09
CA MET A 1 14.39 -10.34 30.77
C MET A 1 14.20 -11.10 29.47
N ILE A 2 14.36 -10.45 28.35
CA ILE A 2 14.84 -11.04 27.10
C ILE A 2 15.53 -9.87 26.39
N ALA A 3 16.80 -10.08 26.17
CA ALA A 3 17.77 -9.09 25.78
C ALA A 3 17.50 -8.58 24.36
N THR A 4 17.65 -7.28 24.23
CA THR A 4 17.90 -6.52 23.03
C THR A 4 19.06 -7.13 22.23
N SER A 5 18.81 -7.58 20.99
CA SER A 5 19.87 -7.73 20.00
C SER A 5 19.65 -6.72 18.88
N SER A 6 20.24 -5.55 19.07
CA SER A 6 20.45 -4.54 18.05
C SER A 6 21.34 -5.07 16.93
N SER A 7 20.91 -4.89 15.69
CA SER A 7 21.71 -4.55 14.50
C SER A 7 23.21 -4.77 14.59
N ARG A 8 23.69 -5.97 14.30
CA ARG A 8 25.04 -6.21 13.78
C ARG A 8 24.99 -7.38 12.81
N ILE A 9 24.58 -7.15 11.60
CA ILE A 9 24.81 -8.06 10.47
C ILE A 9 26.01 -7.52 9.71
N LEU A 10 27.10 -8.24 9.88
CA LEU A 10 28.47 -8.17 9.37
C LEU A 10 29.46 -7.55 10.40
N PRO A 11 30.61 -8.17 10.72
CA PRO A 11 31.25 -9.31 10.11
C PRO A 11 31.78 -10.37 11.12
N ARG A 12 31.55 -11.63 10.90
CA ARG A 12 32.37 -12.70 11.51
C ARG A 12 32.70 -13.78 10.48
N TRP A 13 33.42 -13.39 9.45
CA TRP A 13 34.08 -14.32 8.52
C TRP A 13 35.57 -14.02 8.48
N ARG A 14 36.29 -14.30 9.56
CA ARG A 14 37.75 -14.46 9.57
C ARG A 14 38.11 -15.34 10.76
N ALA A 15 38.16 -16.62 10.57
CA ALA A 15 39.04 -17.55 11.28
C ALA A 15 38.59 -18.99 11.00
N VAL A 16 38.85 -19.48 9.81
CA VAL A 16 39.27 -20.91 9.58
C VAL A 16 40.04 -20.87 8.26
N LEU A 17 41.27 -20.46 8.31
CA LEU A 17 42.29 -20.71 7.31
C LEU A 17 43.51 -21.24 8.08
N GLY A 18 43.67 -22.50 8.04
CA GLY A 18 44.87 -23.14 8.57
C GLY A 18 44.80 -24.65 8.37
N CYS A 19 45.70 -25.15 7.56
CA CYS A 19 46.03 -26.55 7.36
C CYS A 19 45.20 -27.37 6.40
N LEU A 20 45.62 -27.37 5.12
CA LEU A 20 45.99 -28.58 4.38
C LEU A 20 46.65 -28.18 3.06
N ALA A 21 47.93 -28.02 3.09
CA ALA A 21 48.76 -28.03 1.89
C ALA A 21 49.33 -29.44 1.74
N VAL A 22 49.49 -29.81 0.47
CA VAL A 22 50.32 -30.90 -0.05
C VAL A 22 49.72 -32.30 0.07
N MET A 23 49.13 -32.76 -1.05
CA MET A 23 49.54 -33.98 -1.76
C MET A 23 49.16 -33.88 -3.22
N LEU A 24 50.05 -33.41 -4.05
CA LEU A 24 50.10 -33.72 -5.47
C LEU A 24 50.55 -35.16 -5.61
N GLY A 25 49.62 -36.09 -5.78
CA GLY A 25 49.83 -37.44 -6.14
C GLY A 25 49.15 -37.70 -7.50
N THR A 26 49.93 -37.83 -8.56
CA THR A 26 49.50 -38.34 -9.85
C THR A 26 48.89 -39.72 -9.69
N ALA A 27 47.57 -39.81 -9.73
CA ALA A 27 46.87 -41.06 -9.98
C ALA A 27 45.93 -40.79 -11.16
N ALA A 28 46.30 -41.29 -12.34
CA ALA A 28 45.36 -41.60 -13.38
C ALA A 28 44.47 -42.74 -12.84
N GLY A 29 43.55 -42.42 -11.96
CA GLY A 29 42.47 -43.31 -11.52
C GLY A 29 41.35 -43.21 -12.54
N ALA A 30 40.82 -44.33 -13.00
CA ALA A 30 39.60 -44.44 -13.74
C ALA A 30 38.55 -43.54 -13.03
N LEU A 31 38.09 -42.50 -13.70
CA LEU A 31 37.01 -41.68 -13.22
C LEU A 31 35.80 -42.59 -12.97
N ALA A 32 35.45 -42.80 -11.71
CA ALA A 32 34.18 -43.46 -11.39
C ALA A 32 33.08 -42.67 -12.09
N VAL A 33 32.13 -43.37 -12.72
CA VAL A 33 30.93 -42.73 -13.31
C VAL A 33 30.28 -41.92 -12.22
N GLU A 34 30.25 -40.58 -12.39
CA GLU A 34 29.60 -39.73 -11.44
C GLU A 34 28.06 -39.95 -11.52
N ASP A 35 27.43 -40.14 -10.40
CA ASP A 35 25.95 -40.27 -10.33
C ASP A 35 25.30 -38.98 -10.77
N VAL A 36 24.42 -39.02 -11.76
CA VAL A 36 23.61 -37.89 -12.25
C VAL A 36 22.93 -37.14 -11.08
N ALA A 37 22.45 -37.89 -10.08
CA ALA A 37 21.79 -37.28 -8.91
C ALA A 37 22.78 -36.47 -8.05
N ALA A 38 24.02 -36.95 -7.91
CA ALA A 38 25.08 -36.24 -7.21
C ALA A 38 25.47 -34.95 -7.95
N VAL A 39 25.59 -35.00 -9.28
CA VAL A 39 25.87 -33.79 -10.08
C VAL A 39 24.73 -32.81 -10.10
N GLN A 40 23.48 -33.28 -10.05
CA GLN A 40 22.32 -32.44 -9.87
C GLN A 40 22.35 -31.70 -8.51
N GLN A 41 22.84 -32.36 -7.44
CA GLN A 41 23.01 -31.68 -6.14
C GLN A 41 24.10 -30.60 -6.19
N LEU A 42 25.18 -30.80 -6.96
CA LEU A 42 26.20 -29.79 -7.20
C LEU A 42 25.56 -28.55 -7.91
N LEU A 43 24.70 -28.79 -8.88
CA LEU A 43 23.96 -27.70 -9.57
C LEU A 43 23.10 -26.90 -8.59
N ILE A 44 22.31 -27.60 -7.76
CA ILE A 44 21.43 -26.96 -6.75
C ILE A 44 22.24 -26.14 -5.73
N ARG A 45 23.45 -26.63 -5.38
CA ARG A 45 24.38 -25.94 -4.46
C ARG A 45 25.21 -24.82 -5.10
N GLY A 46 25.03 -24.54 -6.40
CA GLY A 46 25.72 -23.46 -7.09
C GLY A 46 27.17 -23.77 -7.51
N GLU A 47 27.57 -25.04 -7.52
CA GLU A 47 28.88 -25.52 -7.93
C GLU A 47 28.98 -25.65 -9.46
N TYR A 48 28.51 -24.60 -10.17
CA TYR A 48 28.25 -24.65 -11.63
C TYR A 48 29.44 -25.04 -12.47
N GLU A 49 30.66 -24.58 -12.15
CA GLU A 49 31.88 -24.91 -12.90
C GLU A 49 32.22 -26.39 -12.76
N LYS A 50 31.97 -27.00 -11.60
CA LYS A 50 32.16 -28.46 -11.43
C LYS A 50 31.16 -29.24 -12.28
N VAL A 51 29.88 -28.80 -12.28
CA VAL A 51 28.85 -29.40 -13.14
C VAL A 51 29.27 -29.32 -14.61
N VAL A 52 29.77 -28.17 -15.08
CA VAL A 52 30.26 -28.01 -16.45
C VAL A 52 31.39 -29.00 -16.75
N ALA A 53 32.38 -29.14 -15.86
CA ALA A 53 33.51 -30.03 -16.07
C ALA A 53 33.06 -31.50 -16.11
N ILE A 54 32.27 -31.96 -15.16
CA ILE A 54 31.81 -33.34 -15.07
C ILE A 54 30.88 -33.67 -16.23
N ALA A 55 29.83 -32.87 -16.46
CA ALA A 55 28.86 -33.15 -17.50
C ALA A 55 29.47 -33.11 -18.90
N THR A 56 30.49 -32.28 -19.14
CA THR A 56 31.25 -32.29 -20.42
C THR A 56 32.03 -33.60 -20.61
N ALA A 57 32.65 -34.09 -19.55
CA ALA A 57 33.38 -35.37 -19.60
C ALA A 57 32.43 -36.55 -19.83
N GLU A 58 31.33 -36.60 -19.06
CA GLU A 58 30.35 -37.69 -19.13
C GLU A 58 29.61 -37.73 -20.47
N MET A 59 29.33 -36.59 -21.09
CA MET A 59 28.77 -36.54 -22.47
C MET A 59 29.65 -37.21 -23.52
N GLY A 60 30.98 -37.32 -23.27
CA GLY A 60 31.90 -38.04 -24.12
C GLY A 60 31.80 -39.55 -23.95
N THR A 61 31.52 -40.04 -22.78
CA THR A 61 31.47 -41.45 -22.39
C THR A 61 30.07 -42.04 -22.38
N HIS A 62 29.06 -41.24 -22.01
CA HIS A 62 27.65 -41.65 -21.85
C HIS A 62 26.74 -40.79 -22.73
N ALA A 63 27.02 -40.78 -24.03
CA ALA A 63 26.34 -39.95 -25.03
C ALA A 63 24.83 -40.31 -25.19
N GLU A 64 24.39 -41.46 -24.71
CA GLU A 64 23.02 -41.97 -24.72
C GLU A 64 22.16 -41.41 -23.55
N GLU A 65 22.78 -40.79 -22.55
CA GLU A 65 22.08 -40.24 -21.38
C GLU A 65 21.78 -38.76 -21.59
N MET A 66 20.48 -38.40 -21.66
CA MET A 66 20.07 -37.03 -21.91
C MET A 66 20.26 -36.11 -20.69
N GLU A 67 20.49 -36.64 -19.51
CA GLU A 67 20.71 -35.88 -18.27
C GLU A 67 21.95 -35.01 -18.33
N TRP A 68 23.04 -35.51 -18.93
CA TRP A 68 24.30 -34.77 -19.01
C TRP A 68 24.22 -33.47 -19.81
N PRO A 69 23.67 -33.43 -21.03
CA PRO A 69 23.51 -32.19 -21.76
C PRO A 69 22.48 -31.24 -21.11
N LEU A 70 21.48 -31.78 -20.38
CA LEU A 70 20.55 -30.96 -19.64
C LEU A 70 21.21 -30.25 -18.45
N LEU A 71 22.02 -30.96 -17.66
CA LEU A 71 22.80 -30.40 -16.54
C LEU A 71 23.86 -29.41 -17.05
N LEU A 72 24.55 -29.75 -18.13
CA LEU A 72 25.55 -28.85 -18.76
C LEU A 72 24.90 -27.54 -19.24
N GLY A 73 23.82 -27.64 -20.00
CA GLY A 73 23.12 -26.47 -20.54
C GLY A 73 22.53 -25.58 -19.44
N GLN A 74 22.06 -26.19 -18.34
CA GLN A 74 21.56 -25.43 -17.19
C GLN A 74 22.71 -24.72 -16.46
N ALA A 75 23.82 -25.39 -16.15
CA ALA A 75 24.98 -24.79 -15.49
C ALA A 75 25.58 -23.64 -16.34
N GLN A 76 25.69 -23.84 -17.66
CA GLN A 76 26.13 -22.80 -18.59
C GLN A 76 25.20 -21.61 -18.58
N SER A 77 23.89 -21.83 -18.49
CA SER A 77 22.89 -20.75 -18.41
C SER A 77 23.01 -19.96 -17.10
N GLU A 78 23.22 -20.66 -15.97
CA GLU A 78 23.41 -20.01 -14.66
C GLU A 78 24.71 -19.18 -14.61
N LEU A 79 25.74 -19.58 -15.34
CA LEU A 79 26.99 -18.84 -15.50
C LEU A 79 26.92 -17.71 -16.55
N GLY A 80 25.79 -17.53 -17.22
CA GLY A 80 25.64 -16.54 -18.30
C GLY A 80 26.33 -16.92 -19.62
N ARG A 81 26.73 -18.21 -19.79
CA ARG A 81 27.32 -18.73 -21.00
C ARG A 81 26.25 -19.16 -22.00
N TYR A 82 25.34 -18.21 -22.32
CA TYR A 82 24.14 -18.50 -23.11
C TYR A 82 24.39 -19.05 -24.50
N ALA A 83 25.48 -18.62 -25.16
CA ALA A 83 25.87 -19.17 -26.47
C ALA A 83 26.30 -20.62 -26.40
N GLU A 84 27.07 -21.00 -25.36
CA GLU A 84 27.48 -22.38 -25.09
C GLU A 84 26.26 -23.23 -24.76
N ALA A 85 25.38 -22.77 -23.88
CA ALA A 85 24.14 -23.49 -23.53
C ALA A 85 23.28 -23.76 -24.77
N ARG A 86 23.14 -22.79 -25.66
CA ARG A 86 22.42 -22.93 -26.92
C ARG A 86 23.03 -24.02 -27.80
N THR A 87 24.37 -24.04 -27.95
CA THR A 87 25.08 -25.07 -28.74
C THR A 87 24.88 -26.45 -28.12
N THR A 88 25.15 -26.59 -26.82
CA THR A 88 24.98 -27.86 -26.07
C THR A 88 23.57 -28.45 -26.25
N LEU A 89 22.54 -27.60 -26.09
CA LEU A 89 21.17 -28.07 -26.17
C LEU A 89 20.68 -28.30 -27.59
N ALA A 90 21.21 -27.56 -28.57
CA ALA A 90 20.95 -27.84 -29.99
C ALA A 90 21.52 -29.23 -30.41
N GLU A 91 22.75 -29.55 -29.99
CA GLU A 91 23.37 -30.88 -30.22
C GLU A 91 22.59 -31.98 -29.49
N ALA A 92 22.17 -31.71 -28.24
CA ALA A 92 21.34 -32.66 -27.49
C ALA A 92 19.99 -32.92 -28.21
N LEU A 93 19.41 -31.90 -28.83
CA LEU A 93 18.14 -32.04 -29.55
C LEU A 93 18.27 -32.90 -30.81
N VAL A 94 19.44 -32.91 -31.46
CA VAL A 94 19.72 -33.81 -32.57
C VAL A 94 19.76 -35.28 -32.09
N ARG A 95 20.33 -35.53 -30.88
CA ARG A 95 20.42 -36.87 -30.31
C ARG A 95 19.11 -37.37 -29.71
N PHE A 96 18.35 -36.46 -29.10
CA PHE A 96 17.11 -36.77 -28.39
C PHE A 96 15.91 -35.99 -28.98
N PRO A 97 15.59 -36.16 -30.28
CA PRO A 97 14.61 -35.30 -30.98
C PRO A 97 13.17 -35.43 -30.46
N TYR A 98 12.88 -36.50 -29.74
CA TYR A 98 11.55 -36.78 -29.21
C TYR A 98 11.43 -36.45 -27.70
N SER A 99 12.49 -36.07 -27.02
CA SER A 99 12.44 -35.69 -25.60
C SER A 99 11.82 -34.32 -25.38
N PRO A 100 10.66 -34.21 -24.69
CA PRO A 100 10.08 -32.93 -24.32
C PRO A 100 11.00 -32.11 -23.41
N ARG A 101 11.80 -32.76 -22.57
CA ARG A 101 12.72 -32.12 -21.61
C ARG A 101 13.85 -31.40 -22.35
N VAL A 102 14.52 -32.10 -23.25
CA VAL A 102 15.61 -31.55 -24.06
C VAL A 102 15.09 -30.44 -24.96
N ARG A 103 13.93 -30.64 -25.59
CA ARG A 103 13.29 -29.65 -26.44
C ARG A 103 12.93 -28.37 -25.68
N MET A 104 12.33 -28.49 -24.49
CA MET A 104 12.02 -27.31 -23.66
C MET A 104 13.29 -26.58 -23.20
N ALA A 105 14.34 -27.30 -22.82
CA ALA A 105 15.63 -26.70 -22.49
C ALA A 105 16.22 -25.94 -23.69
N ALA A 106 16.17 -26.51 -24.90
CA ALA A 106 16.60 -25.85 -26.14
C ALA A 106 15.76 -24.61 -26.45
N VAL A 107 14.44 -24.68 -26.32
CA VAL A 107 13.52 -23.53 -26.44
C VAL A 107 13.92 -22.40 -25.49
N ASN A 108 14.21 -22.70 -24.23
CA ASN A 108 14.62 -21.71 -23.23
C ASN A 108 15.98 -21.06 -23.60
N ALA A 109 16.95 -21.83 -24.06
CA ALA A 109 18.25 -21.31 -24.50
C ALA A 109 18.13 -20.44 -25.75
N LEU A 110 17.27 -20.81 -26.71
CA LEU A 110 16.95 -20.00 -27.87
C LEU A 110 16.29 -18.67 -27.47
N ARG A 111 15.34 -18.70 -26.55
CA ARG A 111 14.68 -17.48 -26.02
C ARG A 111 15.68 -16.58 -25.30
N ALA A 112 16.55 -17.13 -24.47
CA ALA A 112 17.56 -16.36 -23.74
C ALA A 112 18.54 -15.63 -24.69
N THR A 113 18.73 -16.12 -25.91
CA THR A 113 19.57 -15.51 -26.94
C THR A 113 18.79 -14.73 -28.02
N GLY A 114 17.48 -14.51 -27.83
CA GLY A 114 16.65 -13.75 -28.76
C GLY A 114 16.33 -14.45 -30.08
N ALA A 115 16.62 -15.74 -30.20
CA ALA A 115 16.30 -16.56 -31.37
C ALA A 115 14.82 -17.03 -31.32
N ILE A 116 13.88 -16.05 -31.28
CA ILE A 116 12.46 -16.29 -30.98
C ILE A 116 11.77 -17.10 -32.08
N LYS A 117 12.14 -16.89 -33.35
CA LYS A 117 11.54 -17.66 -34.47
C LYS A 117 11.92 -19.13 -34.38
N GLU A 118 13.20 -19.41 -34.09
CA GLU A 118 13.72 -20.76 -33.90
C GLU A 118 13.10 -21.40 -32.68
N ALA A 119 12.99 -20.66 -31.58
CA ALA A 119 12.33 -21.13 -30.35
C ALA A 119 10.86 -21.54 -30.61
N LYS A 120 10.11 -20.74 -31.39
CA LYS A 120 8.73 -21.09 -31.80
C LYS A 120 8.69 -22.35 -32.64
N LYS A 121 9.60 -22.50 -33.61
CA LYS A 121 9.69 -23.71 -34.43
C LYS A 121 9.99 -24.96 -33.58
N GLU A 122 10.92 -24.86 -32.63
CA GLU A 122 11.24 -25.97 -31.75
C GLU A 122 10.14 -26.24 -30.70
N LEU A 123 9.30 -25.28 -30.43
CA LEU A 123 8.16 -25.47 -29.54
C LEU A 123 6.99 -26.22 -30.23
N GLU A 124 6.79 -26.04 -31.56
CA GLU A 124 5.66 -26.62 -32.32
C GLU A 124 5.41 -28.12 -32.09
N PRO A 125 6.44 -29.02 -32.01
CA PRO A 125 6.21 -30.43 -31.76
C PRO A 125 5.62 -30.74 -30.38
N LEU A 126 5.65 -29.79 -29.45
CA LEU A 126 5.07 -29.91 -28.12
C LEU A 126 3.65 -29.30 -28.02
N ASP A 127 3.07 -28.87 -29.14
CA ASP A 127 1.72 -28.30 -29.17
C ASP A 127 0.68 -29.33 -28.71
N PRO A 128 -0.07 -29.06 -27.63
CA PRO A 128 -1.07 -29.98 -27.12
C PRO A 128 -2.15 -30.36 -28.12
N GLN A 129 -2.43 -29.48 -29.08
CA GLN A 129 -3.49 -29.73 -30.10
C GLN A 129 -3.04 -30.69 -31.18
N ARG A 130 -1.74 -30.83 -31.47
CA ARG A 130 -1.22 -31.73 -32.52
C ARG A 130 -1.19 -33.21 -32.11
N GLY A 131 -1.25 -33.53 -30.81
CA GLY A 131 -1.13 -34.89 -30.27
C GLY A 131 -2.44 -35.58 -29.86
N GLY A 132 -3.61 -35.07 -30.23
CA GLY A 132 -4.90 -35.63 -29.84
C GLY A 132 -5.17 -35.62 -28.33
N GLY A 133 -4.55 -34.71 -27.59
CA GLY A 133 -4.80 -34.50 -26.17
C GLY A 133 -4.29 -35.59 -25.23
N ARG A 134 -3.64 -36.65 -25.74
CA ARG A 134 -3.07 -37.69 -24.89
C ARG A 134 -1.62 -37.40 -24.54
N MET A 135 -1.36 -37.15 -23.25
CA MET A 135 0.01 -36.92 -22.76
C MET A 135 0.60 -38.19 -22.21
N TYR A 136 1.52 -38.79 -22.99
CA TYR A 136 2.29 -39.94 -22.60
C TYR A 136 3.71 -39.51 -22.22
N GLY A 137 4.34 -40.25 -21.31
CA GLY A 137 5.73 -40.07 -20.92
C GLY A 137 5.94 -40.24 -19.41
N THR A 138 7.18 -40.08 -19.00
CA THR A 138 7.55 -39.99 -17.58
C THR A 138 6.98 -38.75 -16.92
N ALA A 139 6.88 -38.73 -15.60
CA ALA A 139 6.42 -37.57 -14.86
C ALA A 139 7.20 -36.28 -15.22
N ALA A 140 8.53 -36.39 -15.39
CA ALA A 140 9.36 -35.25 -15.80
C ALA A 140 9.05 -34.74 -17.22
N GLU A 141 8.73 -35.63 -18.16
CA GLU A 141 8.30 -35.25 -19.51
C GLU A 141 6.93 -34.60 -19.51
N ILE A 142 6.01 -35.05 -18.66
CA ILE A 142 4.69 -34.43 -18.47
C ILE A 142 4.85 -33.00 -17.95
N VAL A 143 5.75 -32.75 -16.97
CA VAL A 143 6.06 -31.41 -16.48
C VAL A 143 6.62 -30.53 -17.60
N ALA A 144 7.54 -31.04 -18.43
CA ALA A 144 8.10 -30.29 -19.55
C ALA A 144 7.02 -29.94 -20.59
N ARG A 145 6.09 -30.86 -20.89
CA ARG A 145 4.92 -30.59 -21.76
C ARG A 145 3.96 -29.56 -21.16
N GLY A 146 3.78 -29.57 -19.83
CA GLY A 146 2.98 -28.55 -19.15
C GLY A 146 3.58 -27.15 -19.29
N ARG A 147 4.91 -27.03 -19.14
CA ARG A 147 5.62 -25.76 -19.39
C ARG A 147 5.49 -25.33 -20.86
N ALA A 148 5.52 -26.25 -21.81
CA ALA A 148 5.29 -25.93 -23.22
C ALA A 148 3.83 -25.49 -23.46
N ALA A 149 2.87 -26.17 -22.87
CA ALA A 149 1.44 -25.85 -23.01
C ALA A 149 1.10 -24.43 -22.51
N LEU A 150 1.76 -23.95 -21.43
CA LEU A 150 1.65 -22.55 -20.98
C LEU A 150 2.08 -21.57 -22.07
N LEU A 151 3.15 -21.87 -22.80
CA LEU A 151 3.62 -21.01 -23.91
C LEU A 151 2.68 -20.99 -25.10
N PHE A 152 1.77 -21.96 -25.22
CA PHE A 152 0.67 -21.99 -26.20
C PHE A 152 -0.61 -21.35 -25.67
N GLY A 153 -0.64 -20.84 -24.42
CA GLY A 153 -1.82 -20.24 -23.81
C GLY A 153 -2.86 -21.27 -23.36
N THR A 154 -2.44 -22.52 -23.10
CA THR A 154 -3.34 -23.53 -22.51
C THR A 154 -3.79 -23.08 -21.13
N ASP A 155 -5.07 -23.34 -20.80
CA ASP A 155 -5.65 -22.99 -19.51
C ASP A 155 -4.78 -23.47 -18.32
N PRO A 156 -4.29 -22.55 -17.47
CA PRO A 156 -3.45 -22.89 -16.32
C PRO A 156 -4.06 -23.90 -15.36
N LYS A 157 -5.39 -23.87 -15.18
CA LYS A 157 -6.11 -24.83 -14.33
C LYS A 157 -6.01 -26.26 -14.91
N LEU A 158 -6.19 -26.38 -16.20
CA LEU A 158 -6.06 -27.71 -16.87
C LEU A 158 -4.62 -28.23 -16.75
N ILE A 159 -3.62 -27.34 -16.85
CA ILE A 159 -2.22 -27.73 -16.70
C ILE A 159 -1.96 -28.23 -15.28
N LEU A 160 -2.43 -27.52 -14.25
CA LEU A 160 -2.30 -27.98 -12.87
C LEU A 160 -2.99 -29.33 -12.64
N GLU A 161 -4.28 -29.43 -13.01
CA GLU A 161 -5.12 -30.60 -12.70
C GLU A 161 -4.78 -31.84 -13.55
N GLN A 162 -4.41 -31.64 -14.81
CA GLN A 162 -4.23 -32.75 -15.75
C GLN A 162 -2.76 -33.13 -15.99
N LEU A 163 -1.80 -32.26 -15.66
CA LEU A 163 -0.39 -32.49 -15.93
C LEU A 163 0.45 -32.48 -14.66
N TYR A 164 0.49 -31.34 -13.94
CA TYR A 164 1.43 -31.20 -12.82
C TYR A 164 1.02 -32.02 -11.61
N ASP A 165 -0.27 -32.03 -11.22
CA ASP A 165 -0.77 -32.84 -10.12
C ASP A 165 -0.68 -34.35 -10.36
N PRO A 166 -1.03 -34.87 -11.55
CA PRO A 166 -0.80 -36.26 -11.89
C PRO A 166 0.68 -36.63 -11.91
N ALA A 167 1.55 -35.80 -12.47
CA ALA A 167 3.02 -36.05 -12.48
C ALA A 167 3.55 -36.16 -11.05
N ARG A 168 3.14 -35.24 -10.16
CA ARG A 168 3.55 -35.24 -8.74
C ARG A 168 2.98 -36.46 -7.99
N LYS A 169 1.77 -36.90 -8.30
CA LYS A 169 1.20 -38.12 -7.70
C LYS A 169 1.88 -39.39 -8.19
N ALA A 170 2.24 -39.43 -9.47
CA ALA A 170 2.94 -40.60 -10.07
C ALA A 170 4.38 -40.69 -9.56
N GLN A 171 5.07 -39.57 -9.38
CA GLN A 171 6.44 -39.52 -8.87
C GLN A 171 6.54 -38.42 -7.80
N PRO A 172 6.21 -38.76 -6.53
CA PRO A 172 6.19 -37.76 -5.45
C PRO A 172 7.55 -37.15 -5.09
N ASP A 173 8.66 -37.74 -5.48
CA ASP A 173 10.03 -37.28 -5.33
C ASP A 173 10.55 -36.49 -6.55
N LEU A 174 9.72 -36.25 -7.54
CA LEU A 174 10.05 -35.40 -8.67
C LEU A 174 10.01 -33.91 -8.26
N ARG A 175 11.19 -33.37 -7.98
CA ARG A 175 11.41 -31.95 -7.60
C ARG A 175 10.72 -30.96 -8.56
N ASP A 176 10.91 -31.15 -9.85
CA ASP A 176 10.41 -30.28 -10.92
C ASP A 176 8.89 -30.10 -10.91
N SER A 177 8.13 -31.08 -10.42
CA SER A 177 6.68 -31.00 -10.34
C SER A 177 6.21 -29.97 -9.31
N TYR A 178 6.93 -29.85 -8.19
CA TYR A 178 6.64 -28.84 -7.16
C TYR A 178 7.02 -27.44 -7.65
N LEU A 179 8.19 -27.30 -8.24
CA LEU A 179 8.66 -26.02 -8.77
C LEU A 179 7.73 -25.52 -9.86
N ALA A 180 7.34 -26.37 -10.81
CA ALA A 180 6.43 -25.98 -11.89
C ALA A 180 5.03 -25.55 -11.39
N CYS A 181 4.48 -26.26 -10.39
CA CYS A 181 3.22 -25.85 -9.75
C CYS A 181 3.33 -24.50 -9.04
N GLY A 182 4.39 -24.33 -8.25
CA GLY A 182 4.61 -23.10 -7.49
C GLY A 182 4.88 -21.90 -8.40
N ASP A 183 5.69 -22.08 -9.44
CA ASP A 183 5.98 -21.03 -10.43
C ASP A 183 4.73 -20.61 -11.20
N LEU A 184 3.88 -21.58 -11.59
CA LEU A 184 2.61 -21.27 -12.24
C LEU A 184 1.67 -20.47 -11.32
N ALA A 185 1.59 -20.84 -10.04
CA ALA A 185 0.80 -20.11 -9.06
C ALA A 185 1.30 -18.66 -8.88
N LEU A 186 2.65 -18.47 -8.81
CA LEU A 186 3.24 -17.12 -8.76
C LEU A 186 2.96 -16.31 -10.03
N GLU A 187 3.04 -16.94 -11.21
CA GLU A 187 2.75 -16.29 -12.48
C GLU A 187 1.30 -15.77 -12.55
N LYS A 188 0.37 -16.50 -11.96
CA LYS A 188 -1.05 -16.11 -11.91
C LYS A 188 -1.43 -15.28 -10.68
N GLY A 189 -0.45 -14.90 -9.83
CA GLY A 189 -0.68 -14.06 -8.66
C GLY A 189 -1.29 -14.80 -7.46
N ASP A 190 -1.40 -16.13 -7.50
CA ASP A 190 -1.87 -16.93 -6.37
C ASP A 190 -0.73 -17.22 -5.39
N SER A 191 -0.37 -16.19 -4.62
CA SER A 191 0.69 -16.29 -3.61
C SER A 191 0.38 -17.33 -2.52
N ALA A 192 -0.89 -17.56 -2.21
CA ALA A 192 -1.29 -18.54 -1.20
C ALA A 192 -1.04 -19.98 -1.68
N LEU A 193 -1.44 -20.32 -2.90
CA LEU A 193 -1.15 -21.62 -3.51
C LEU A 193 0.35 -21.81 -3.70
N ALA A 194 1.06 -20.76 -4.14
CA ALA A 194 2.52 -20.78 -4.30
C ALA A 194 3.22 -21.08 -2.97
N ALA A 195 2.90 -20.34 -1.90
CA ALA A 195 3.47 -20.54 -0.57
C ALA A 195 3.22 -21.96 -0.05
N LYS A 196 1.99 -22.46 -0.18
CA LYS A 196 1.65 -23.84 0.19
C LYS A 196 2.46 -24.87 -0.59
N THR A 197 2.62 -24.66 -1.89
CA THR A 197 3.32 -25.59 -2.77
C THR A 197 4.80 -25.62 -2.47
N PHE A 198 5.44 -24.44 -2.36
CA PHE A 198 6.87 -24.34 -2.03
C PHE A 198 7.18 -24.78 -0.59
N ALA A 199 6.30 -24.49 0.39
CA ALA A 199 6.45 -25.04 1.74
C ALA A 199 6.41 -26.58 1.78
N ASN A 200 5.63 -27.21 0.91
CA ASN A 200 5.68 -28.67 0.75
C ASN A 200 6.97 -29.13 0.06
N ALA A 201 7.44 -28.36 -0.92
CA ALA A 201 8.72 -28.64 -1.58
C ALA A 201 9.89 -28.55 -0.60
N THR A 202 9.98 -27.51 0.23
CA THR A 202 11.06 -27.34 1.23
C THR A 202 11.04 -28.40 2.32
N LYS A 203 9.87 -28.94 2.68
CA LYS A 203 9.78 -30.09 3.61
C LYS A 203 10.34 -31.35 2.99
N LYS A 204 10.12 -31.55 1.70
CA LYS A 204 10.55 -32.76 0.99
C LYS A 204 12.00 -32.68 0.51
N PHE A 205 12.43 -31.50 0.12
CA PHE A 205 13.77 -31.19 -0.37
C PHE A 205 14.39 -30.07 0.48
N PRO A 206 14.76 -30.33 1.73
CA PRO A 206 15.15 -29.29 2.69
C PRO A 206 16.41 -28.51 2.33
N GLU A 207 17.30 -29.09 1.51
CA GLU A 207 18.53 -28.44 1.03
C GLU A 207 18.39 -27.82 -0.38
N ASP A 208 17.17 -27.76 -0.92
CA ASP A 208 16.92 -27.23 -2.26
C ASP A 208 16.78 -25.72 -2.25
N ALA A 209 17.80 -25.01 -2.72
CA ALA A 209 17.82 -23.56 -2.78
C ALA A 209 16.69 -22.98 -3.67
N ASP A 210 16.31 -23.64 -4.79
CA ASP A 210 15.23 -23.15 -5.66
C ASP A 210 13.86 -23.28 -4.99
N ALA A 211 13.63 -24.33 -4.19
CA ALA A 211 12.39 -24.49 -3.43
C ALA A 211 12.24 -23.38 -2.37
N TRP A 212 13.32 -23.07 -1.65
CA TRP A 212 13.35 -21.96 -0.71
C TRP A 212 13.22 -20.60 -1.39
N TYR A 213 13.82 -20.42 -2.57
CA TYR A 213 13.66 -19.22 -3.38
C TYR A 213 12.21 -19.04 -3.85
N GLY A 214 11.56 -20.11 -4.29
CA GLY A 214 10.14 -20.09 -4.63
C GLY A 214 9.27 -19.65 -3.45
N LEU A 215 9.58 -20.16 -2.24
CA LEU A 215 8.89 -19.78 -1.00
C LEU A 215 9.14 -18.30 -0.65
N ALA A 216 10.36 -17.82 -0.79
CA ALA A 216 10.70 -16.41 -0.59
C ALA A 216 9.92 -15.48 -1.55
N ARG A 217 9.79 -15.87 -2.83
CA ARG A 217 8.98 -15.13 -3.82
C ARG A 217 7.50 -15.08 -3.44
N ALA A 218 6.97 -16.17 -2.89
CA ALA A 218 5.57 -16.26 -2.48
C ALA A 218 5.27 -15.34 -1.29
N TYR A 219 6.22 -15.16 -0.37
CA TYR A 219 6.09 -14.26 0.79
C TYR A 219 6.41 -12.80 0.48
N ALA A 220 7.19 -12.52 -0.57
CA ALA A 220 7.67 -11.17 -0.88
C ALA A 220 6.58 -10.07 -0.92
N PRO A 221 5.33 -10.33 -1.41
CA PRO A 221 4.29 -9.32 -1.42
C PRO A 221 3.66 -8.99 -0.06
N SER A 222 3.77 -9.89 0.95
CA SER A 222 2.93 -9.81 2.14
C SER A 222 3.65 -10.03 3.48
N ASP A 223 4.82 -10.69 3.48
CA ASP A 223 5.55 -11.06 4.69
C ASP A 223 7.06 -10.95 4.48
N SER A 224 7.60 -9.79 4.79
CA SER A 224 9.03 -9.49 4.62
C SER A 224 9.92 -10.31 5.54
N ASP A 225 9.44 -10.72 6.71
CA ASP A 225 10.21 -11.52 7.66
C ASP A 225 10.32 -12.97 7.17
N ALA A 226 9.20 -13.57 6.78
CA ALA A 226 9.18 -14.90 6.20
C ALA A 226 9.97 -14.96 4.87
N MET A 227 9.90 -13.92 4.05
CA MET A 227 10.73 -13.80 2.84
C MET A 227 12.21 -13.82 3.20
N ARG A 228 12.64 -13.05 4.21
CA ARG A 228 14.04 -12.99 4.65
C ARG A 228 14.52 -14.33 5.18
N GLU A 229 13.74 -14.98 6.04
CA GLU A 229 14.06 -16.30 6.58
C GLU A 229 14.23 -17.35 5.47
N ALA A 230 13.35 -17.32 4.46
CA ALA A 230 13.47 -18.20 3.31
C ALA A 230 14.75 -17.90 2.48
N LEU A 231 15.09 -16.61 2.28
CA LEU A 231 16.33 -16.23 1.58
C LEU A 231 17.60 -16.62 2.35
N GLU A 232 17.58 -16.60 3.67
CA GLU A 232 18.69 -17.11 4.48
C GLU A 232 18.94 -18.59 4.20
N LYS A 233 17.87 -19.38 4.01
CA LYS A 233 18.00 -20.79 3.59
C LYS A 233 18.52 -20.92 2.16
N VAL A 234 18.06 -20.08 1.22
CA VAL A 234 18.61 -20.06 -0.15
C VAL A 234 20.12 -19.94 -0.11
N PHE A 235 20.65 -18.95 0.61
CA PHE A 235 22.09 -18.67 0.64
C PHE A 235 22.89 -19.64 1.52
N ALA A 236 22.25 -20.28 2.49
CA ALA A 236 22.87 -21.35 3.25
C ALA A 236 23.17 -22.58 2.36
N PHE A 237 22.35 -22.84 1.34
CA PHE A 237 22.51 -23.95 0.42
C PHE A 237 23.20 -23.57 -0.89
N ASN A 238 22.96 -22.34 -1.38
CA ASN A 238 23.55 -21.83 -2.61
C ASN A 238 23.85 -20.32 -2.48
N GLU A 239 25.04 -19.98 -2.02
CA GLU A 239 25.51 -18.59 -1.89
C GLU A 239 25.50 -17.83 -3.24
N ARG A 240 25.57 -18.56 -4.36
CA ARG A 240 25.61 -18.02 -5.72
C ARG A 240 24.25 -17.92 -6.41
N HIS A 241 23.15 -18.13 -5.67
CA HIS A 241 21.81 -18.17 -6.24
C HIS A 241 21.39 -16.82 -6.82
N VAL A 242 21.44 -16.68 -8.13
CA VAL A 242 21.21 -15.40 -8.85
C VAL A 242 19.81 -14.83 -8.56
N GLY A 243 18.77 -15.67 -8.62
CA GLY A 243 17.40 -15.26 -8.34
C GLY A 243 17.22 -14.71 -6.92
N GLY A 244 17.88 -15.32 -5.92
CA GLY A 244 17.85 -14.83 -4.54
C GLY A 244 18.45 -13.43 -4.41
N TRP A 245 19.59 -13.19 -5.04
CA TRP A 245 20.22 -11.87 -5.05
C TRP A 245 19.38 -10.83 -5.80
N LEU A 246 18.69 -11.21 -6.88
CA LEU A 246 17.75 -10.30 -7.59
C LEU A 246 16.56 -9.93 -6.71
N LEU A 247 16.01 -10.89 -5.97
CA LEU A 247 14.89 -10.61 -5.07
C LEU A 247 15.29 -9.65 -3.93
N ILE A 248 16.51 -9.83 -3.35
CA ILE A 248 17.06 -8.86 -2.42
C ILE A 248 17.20 -7.50 -3.08
N ALA A 249 17.76 -7.42 -4.28
CA ALA A 249 17.97 -6.17 -4.97
C ALA A 249 16.64 -5.44 -5.24
N GLU A 250 15.60 -6.14 -5.69
CA GLU A 250 14.27 -5.57 -5.87
C GLU A 250 13.69 -5.02 -4.57
N ASN A 251 13.78 -5.80 -3.48
CA ASN A 251 13.30 -5.37 -2.16
C ASN A 251 14.06 -4.14 -1.65
N GLN A 252 15.39 -4.09 -1.82
CA GLN A 252 16.19 -2.95 -1.40
C GLN A 252 15.94 -1.69 -2.26
N ILE A 253 15.62 -1.86 -3.56
CA ILE A 253 15.16 -0.75 -4.42
C ILE A 253 13.82 -0.22 -3.91
N ASP A 254 12.89 -1.10 -3.56
CA ASP A 254 11.58 -0.72 -3.04
C ASP A 254 11.71 0.01 -1.69
N ALA A 255 12.63 -0.43 -0.84
CA ALA A 255 12.97 0.19 0.44
C ALA A 255 13.83 1.48 0.34
N GLU A 256 14.16 1.93 -0.88
CA GLU A 256 15.05 3.08 -1.13
C GLU A 256 16.46 2.92 -0.54
N ASN A 257 16.87 1.68 -0.28
CA ASN A 257 18.21 1.35 0.19
C ASN A 257 19.13 1.00 -0.99
N TYR A 258 19.41 1.98 -1.81
CA TYR A 258 20.13 1.82 -3.08
C TYR A 258 21.56 1.27 -2.95
N PRO A 259 22.33 1.58 -1.89
CA PRO A 259 23.65 0.97 -1.70
C PRO A 259 23.58 -0.54 -1.51
N GLU A 260 22.61 -1.04 -0.73
CA GLU A 260 22.46 -2.48 -0.51
C GLU A 260 21.88 -3.18 -1.75
N ALA A 261 21.01 -2.51 -2.51
CA ALA A 261 20.55 -3.01 -3.80
C ALA A 261 21.73 -3.23 -4.78
N GLU A 262 22.66 -2.27 -4.87
CA GLU A 262 23.84 -2.41 -5.74
C GLU A 262 24.76 -3.57 -5.30
N LYS A 263 24.94 -3.80 -3.99
CA LYS A 263 25.69 -4.95 -3.49
C LYS A 263 25.05 -6.27 -3.91
N ALA A 264 23.73 -6.38 -3.79
CA ALA A 264 23.01 -7.57 -4.21
C ALA A 264 23.12 -7.81 -5.73
N LEU A 265 23.01 -6.74 -6.54
CA LEU A 265 23.20 -6.83 -7.99
C LEU A 265 24.63 -7.21 -8.36
N ALA A 266 25.62 -6.71 -7.64
CA ALA A 266 27.02 -7.09 -7.84
C ALA A 266 27.23 -8.59 -7.53
N ALA A 267 26.60 -9.12 -6.48
CA ALA A 267 26.65 -10.54 -6.14
C ALA A 267 25.99 -11.41 -7.25
N ALA A 268 24.83 -11.02 -7.74
CA ALA A 268 24.17 -11.71 -8.85
C ALA A 268 25.04 -11.74 -10.11
N LEU A 269 25.64 -10.60 -10.48
CA LEU A 269 26.47 -10.44 -11.67
C LEU A 269 27.86 -11.09 -11.54
N LYS A 270 28.32 -11.36 -10.32
CA LYS A 270 29.53 -12.18 -10.11
C LYS A 270 29.32 -13.61 -10.57
N THR A 271 28.12 -14.15 -10.40
CA THR A 271 27.77 -15.50 -10.89
C THR A 271 27.40 -15.45 -12.37
N ASN A 272 26.52 -14.56 -12.75
CA ASN A 272 26.03 -14.40 -14.12
C ASN A 272 26.25 -12.97 -14.62
N PRO A 273 27.42 -12.68 -15.25
CA PRO A 273 27.75 -11.33 -15.70
C PRO A 273 26.80 -10.76 -16.78
N HIS A 274 25.94 -11.59 -17.33
CA HIS A 274 25.05 -11.26 -18.43
C HIS A 274 23.59 -11.38 -18.12
N ARG A 275 23.22 -11.50 -16.82
CA ARG A 275 21.83 -11.63 -16.38
C ARG A 275 21.04 -10.38 -16.76
N PRO A 276 20.05 -10.45 -17.69
CA PRO A 276 19.33 -9.28 -18.18
C PRO A 276 18.61 -8.51 -17.06
N GLU A 277 18.00 -9.23 -16.13
CA GLU A 277 17.23 -8.64 -15.02
C GLU A 277 18.15 -7.87 -14.06
N ALA A 278 19.37 -8.36 -13.80
CA ALA A 278 20.34 -7.65 -12.97
C ALA A 278 20.74 -6.31 -13.57
N HIS A 279 21.01 -6.29 -14.88
CA HIS A 279 21.31 -5.07 -15.60
C HIS A 279 20.10 -4.14 -15.73
N ALA A 280 18.87 -4.67 -15.91
CA ALA A 280 17.65 -3.88 -15.91
C ALA A 280 17.44 -3.18 -14.56
N LEU A 281 17.66 -3.88 -13.43
CA LEU A 281 17.60 -3.28 -12.09
C LEU A 281 18.72 -2.25 -11.86
N ARG A 282 19.91 -2.42 -12.45
CA ARG A 282 20.93 -1.36 -12.48
C ARG A 282 20.47 -0.13 -13.27
N ALA A 283 19.76 -0.33 -14.39
CA ALA A 283 19.18 0.77 -15.12
C ALA A 283 18.14 1.53 -14.27
N VAL A 284 17.34 0.82 -13.49
CA VAL A 284 16.43 1.46 -12.50
C VAL A 284 17.23 2.31 -11.52
N LEU A 285 18.28 1.78 -10.90
CA LEU A 285 19.10 2.54 -9.94
C LEU A 285 19.74 3.78 -10.58
N ALA A 286 20.23 3.66 -11.79
CA ALA A 286 20.81 4.79 -12.54
C ALA A 286 19.74 5.85 -12.83
N ASN A 287 18.56 5.46 -13.27
CA ASN A 287 17.42 6.37 -13.47
C ASN A 287 17.02 7.09 -12.17
N LEU A 288 16.91 6.35 -11.06
CA LEU A 288 16.56 6.92 -9.76
C LEU A 288 17.60 7.92 -9.24
N ARG A 289 18.85 7.78 -9.65
CA ARG A 289 19.98 8.67 -9.33
C ARG A 289 20.21 9.77 -10.37
N ALA A 290 19.33 9.90 -11.38
CA ALA A 290 19.47 10.81 -12.50
C ALA A 290 20.82 10.65 -13.25
N ASP A 291 21.29 9.41 -13.43
CA ASP A 291 22.47 9.05 -14.23
C ASP A 291 22.06 8.46 -15.60
N PRO A 292 21.79 9.28 -16.59
CA PRO A 292 21.36 8.80 -17.92
C PRO A 292 22.44 8.02 -18.67
N LYS A 293 23.72 8.23 -18.36
CA LYS A 293 24.83 7.47 -18.97
C LYS A 293 24.90 6.07 -18.38
N GLY A 294 24.78 5.97 -17.05
CA GLY A 294 24.73 4.68 -16.36
C GLY A 294 23.48 3.87 -16.76
N GLU A 295 22.33 4.54 -16.89
CA GLU A 295 21.10 3.91 -17.36
C GLU A 295 21.25 3.33 -18.77
N ALA A 296 21.75 4.11 -19.72
CA ALA A 296 21.98 3.66 -21.10
C ALA A 296 22.97 2.48 -21.17
N ALA A 297 24.06 2.53 -20.39
CA ALA A 297 25.04 1.45 -20.32
C ALA A 297 24.43 0.15 -19.74
N ALA A 298 23.63 0.28 -18.68
CA ALA A 298 22.96 -0.86 -18.06
C ALA A 298 21.91 -1.48 -18.99
N LEU A 299 21.11 -0.67 -19.69
CA LEU A 299 20.14 -1.15 -20.69
C LEU A 299 20.85 -1.84 -21.87
N ALA A 300 21.99 -1.32 -22.35
CA ALA A 300 22.77 -1.97 -23.38
C ALA A 300 23.28 -3.35 -22.91
N ALA A 301 23.76 -3.45 -21.68
CA ALA A 301 24.21 -4.72 -21.10
C ALA A 301 23.04 -5.72 -20.93
N ALA A 302 21.87 -5.26 -20.49
CA ALA A 302 20.66 -6.09 -20.36
C ALA A 302 20.20 -6.70 -21.70
N ARG A 303 20.46 -6.00 -22.81
CA ARG A 303 20.05 -6.37 -24.18
C ARG A 303 21.16 -7.04 -25.01
N LYS A 304 22.28 -7.40 -24.39
CA LYS A 304 23.45 -7.94 -25.07
C LYS A 304 23.15 -9.13 -25.97
N PHE A 305 22.37 -10.09 -25.49
CA PHE A 305 22.03 -11.32 -26.20
C PHE A 305 20.69 -11.27 -26.92
N TRP A 306 19.78 -10.40 -26.45
CA TRP A 306 18.46 -10.22 -27.02
C TRP A 306 18.11 -8.73 -27.08
N ARG A 307 18.36 -8.11 -28.23
CA ARG A 307 18.23 -6.67 -28.43
C ARG A 307 16.80 -6.15 -28.17
N GLU A 308 15.80 -6.88 -28.64
CA GLU A 308 14.37 -6.54 -28.53
C GLU A 308 13.68 -7.36 -27.45
N ASN A 309 14.36 -7.56 -26.32
CA ASN A 309 13.78 -8.27 -25.17
C ASN A 309 12.71 -7.43 -24.50
N PRO A 310 11.39 -7.80 -24.58
CA PRO A 310 10.31 -7.03 -24.01
C PRO A 310 10.33 -7.02 -22.47
N ALA A 311 10.93 -8.03 -21.84
CA ALA A 311 11.02 -8.13 -20.38
C ALA A 311 11.92 -7.03 -19.77
N VAL A 312 12.92 -6.53 -20.52
CA VAL A 312 13.83 -5.48 -20.02
C VAL A 312 13.09 -4.17 -19.78
N PRO A 313 12.48 -3.51 -20.79
CA PRO A 313 11.72 -2.30 -20.54
C PRO A 313 10.51 -2.53 -19.62
N GLN A 314 9.86 -3.70 -19.67
CA GLN A 314 8.78 -4.02 -18.76
C GLN A 314 9.23 -3.99 -17.29
N LEU A 315 10.34 -4.65 -16.95
CA LEU A 315 10.87 -4.67 -15.59
C LEU A 315 11.25 -3.26 -15.12
N VAL A 316 11.99 -2.51 -15.93
CA VAL A 316 12.38 -1.14 -15.60
C VAL A 316 11.14 -0.27 -15.39
N GLY A 317 10.18 -0.32 -16.32
CA GLY A 317 8.94 0.45 -16.23
C GLY A 317 8.12 0.08 -15.00
N ARG A 318 7.97 -1.20 -14.69
CA ARG A 318 7.27 -1.67 -13.48
C ARG A 318 7.90 -1.10 -12.21
N LYS A 319 9.24 -1.15 -12.10
CA LYS A 319 9.95 -0.60 -10.92
C LYS A 319 9.83 0.92 -10.81
N LEU A 320 9.84 1.65 -11.93
CA LEU A 320 9.59 3.09 -11.94
C LEU A 320 8.15 3.42 -11.55
N SER A 321 7.16 2.66 -12.00
CA SER A 321 5.75 2.81 -11.62
C SER A 321 5.55 2.58 -10.12
N GLN A 322 6.27 1.62 -9.51
CA GLN A 322 6.30 1.42 -8.06
C GLN A 322 6.88 2.62 -7.30
N LYS A 323 7.67 3.45 -7.97
CA LYS A 323 8.20 4.74 -7.47
C LYS A 323 7.37 5.94 -7.91
N TYR A 324 6.09 5.73 -8.24
CA TYR A 324 5.15 6.76 -8.67
C TYR A 324 5.49 7.44 -10.01
N ARG A 325 6.51 6.96 -10.74
CA ARG A 325 6.90 7.48 -12.05
C ARG A 325 6.05 6.85 -13.17
N PHE A 326 4.74 6.95 -13.04
CA PHE A 326 3.78 6.25 -13.90
C PHE A 326 3.93 6.64 -15.39
N ALA A 327 4.23 7.89 -15.70
CA ALA A 327 4.43 8.33 -17.09
C ALA A 327 5.68 7.69 -17.72
N GLU A 328 6.78 7.62 -16.97
CA GLU A 328 8.01 6.96 -17.40
C GLU A 328 7.78 5.44 -17.50
N GLY A 329 7.10 4.85 -16.51
CA GLY A 329 6.70 3.44 -16.55
C GLY A 329 5.86 3.11 -17.78
N ALA A 330 4.79 3.86 -18.02
CA ALA A 330 3.93 3.68 -19.18
C ALA A 330 4.68 3.79 -20.52
N ALA A 331 5.64 4.70 -20.63
CA ALA A 331 6.48 4.83 -21.84
C ALA A 331 7.32 3.55 -22.08
N LEU A 332 7.88 2.98 -21.01
CA LEU A 332 8.66 1.74 -21.09
C LEU A 332 7.78 0.51 -21.38
N GLN A 333 6.55 0.48 -20.85
CA GLN A 333 5.61 -0.58 -21.22
C GLN A 333 5.24 -0.50 -22.71
N ARG A 334 5.05 0.71 -23.25
CA ARG A 334 4.84 0.89 -24.70
C ARG A 334 6.06 0.48 -25.52
N GLU A 335 7.28 0.66 -25.00
CA GLU A 335 8.49 0.14 -25.63
C GLU A 335 8.50 -1.39 -25.65
N ALA A 336 8.14 -2.04 -24.55
CA ALA A 336 8.02 -3.49 -24.51
C ALA A 336 7.01 -4.01 -25.54
N LEU A 337 5.88 -3.33 -25.70
CA LEU A 337 4.84 -3.68 -26.68
C LEU A 337 5.22 -3.39 -28.13
N LYS A 338 6.21 -2.54 -28.40
CA LYS A 338 6.81 -2.43 -29.74
C LYS A 338 7.62 -3.67 -30.10
N TYR A 339 8.27 -4.30 -29.13
CA TYR A 339 9.04 -5.52 -29.35
C TYR A 339 8.14 -6.76 -29.43
N ASP A 340 7.12 -6.85 -28.59
CA ASP A 340 6.12 -7.89 -28.61
C ASP A 340 4.72 -7.31 -28.28
N PRO A 341 3.88 -7.06 -29.30
CA PRO A 341 2.53 -6.52 -29.10
C PRO A 341 1.59 -7.39 -28.26
N GLN A 342 1.92 -8.66 -28.06
CA GLN A 342 1.15 -9.60 -27.25
C GLN A 342 1.74 -9.84 -25.86
N TYR A 343 2.76 -9.07 -25.45
CA TYR A 343 3.41 -9.25 -24.17
C TYR A 343 2.51 -8.82 -23.00
N LEU A 344 1.75 -9.77 -22.46
CA LEU A 344 0.73 -9.52 -21.43
C LEU A 344 1.26 -8.79 -20.19
N PRO A 345 2.45 -9.09 -19.63
CA PRO A 345 2.95 -8.35 -18.47
C PRO A 345 3.09 -6.83 -18.71
N ALA A 346 3.44 -6.42 -19.93
CA ALA A 346 3.52 -5.00 -20.28
C ALA A 346 2.13 -4.39 -20.48
N LYS A 347 1.17 -5.12 -21.09
CA LYS A 347 -0.21 -4.65 -21.21
C LYS A 347 -0.85 -4.45 -19.84
N ALA A 348 -0.70 -5.41 -18.93
CA ALA A 348 -1.26 -5.36 -17.58
C ALA A 348 -0.70 -4.17 -16.77
N GLN A 349 0.63 -3.98 -16.82
CA GLN A 349 1.27 -2.84 -16.14
C GLN A 349 0.86 -1.51 -16.79
N LEU A 350 0.79 -1.43 -18.12
CA LEU A 350 0.39 -0.22 -18.84
C LEU A 350 -1.06 0.16 -18.50
N ALA A 351 -1.97 -0.81 -18.40
CA ALA A 351 -3.35 -0.56 -17.99
C ALA A 351 -3.40 0.14 -16.63
N GLN A 352 -2.67 -0.38 -15.64
CA GLN A 352 -2.61 0.22 -14.30
C GLN A 352 -1.99 1.62 -14.32
N ASP A 353 -0.87 1.81 -15.04
CA ASP A 353 -0.20 3.11 -15.12
C ASP A 353 -1.11 4.17 -15.75
N LEU A 354 -1.84 3.80 -16.81
CA LEU A 354 -2.79 4.69 -17.47
C LEU A 354 -3.97 5.07 -16.58
N LEU A 355 -4.52 4.11 -15.82
CA LEU A 355 -5.59 4.38 -14.86
C LEU A 355 -5.11 5.33 -13.74
N ARG A 356 -3.87 5.19 -13.28
CA ARG A 356 -3.25 6.10 -12.30
C ARG A 356 -2.97 7.49 -12.88
N LEU A 357 -2.69 7.56 -14.18
CA LEU A 357 -2.53 8.82 -14.91
C LEU A 357 -3.88 9.47 -15.32
N GLY A 358 -5.02 8.86 -15.01
CA GLY A 358 -6.34 9.35 -15.38
C GLY A 358 -6.70 9.12 -16.85
N LYS A 359 -5.92 8.31 -17.58
CA LYS A 359 -6.20 7.93 -18.98
C LYS A 359 -7.10 6.70 -19.03
N ASN A 360 -8.32 6.90 -18.55
CA ASN A 360 -9.24 5.81 -18.22
C ASN A 360 -9.60 4.95 -19.45
N ASP A 361 -9.94 5.56 -20.59
CA ASP A 361 -10.42 4.82 -21.77
C ASP A 361 -9.38 3.81 -22.28
N GLU A 362 -8.12 4.26 -22.42
CA GLU A 362 -7.02 3.38 -22.85
C GLU A 362 -6.69 2.34 -21.77
N GLY A 363 -6.69 2.75 -20.49
CA GLY A 363 -6.40 1.86 -19.36
C GLY A 363 -7.41 0.73 -19.23
N TRP A 364 -8.71 1.04 -19.27
CA TRP A 364 -9.77 0.03 -19.21
C TRP A 364 -9.78 -0.90 -20.41
N LYS A 365 -9.54 -0.36 -21.62
CA LYS A 365 -9.43 -1.18 -22.81
C LYS A 365 -8.31 -2.22 -22.70
N LEU A 366 -7.14 -1.81 -22.20
CA LEU A 366 -6.02 -2.74 -22.01
C LEU A 366 -6.31 -3.77 -20.91
N ALA A 367 -6.99 -3.39 -19.83
CA ALA A 367 -7.42 -4.34 -18.80
C ALA A 367 -8.36 -5.40 -19.38
N ASP A 368 -9.31 -5.01 -20.22
CA ASP A 368 -10.21 -5.94 -20.95
C ASP A 368 -9.41 -6.87 -21.88
N GLU A 369 -8.43 -6.34 -22.63
CA GLU A 369 -7.58 -7.15 -23.50
C GLU A 369 -6.77 -8.19 -22.73
N VAL A 370 -6.23 -7.82 -21.56
CA VAL A 370 -5.49 -8.75 -20.69
C VAL A 370 -6.42 -9.81 -20.14
N GLN A 371 -7.61 -9.43 -19.63
CA GLN A 371 -8.60 -10.36 -19.10
C GLN A 371 -9.10 -11.37 -20.15
N GLN A 372 -9.23 -10.93 -21.40
CA GLN A 372 -9.62 -11.83 -22.50
C GLN A 372 -8.51 -12.80 -22.87
N ALA A 373 -7.26 -12.35 -22.85
CA ALA A 373 -6.10 -13.16 -23.20
C ALA A 373 -5.67 -14.10 -22.07
N ASP A 374 -5.83 -13.69 -20.82
CA ASP A 374 -5.53 -14.44 -19.60
C ASP A 374 -6.63 -14.26 -18.56
N PRO A 375 -7.66 -15.10 -18.55
CA PRO A 375 -8.74 -15.04 -17.57
C PRO A 375 -8.29 -15.25 -16.11
N TYR A 376 -7.06 -15.71 -15.91
CA TYR A 376 -6.46 -15.94 -14.58
C TYR A 376 -5.56 -14.81 -14.10
N ASP A 377 -5.40 -13.75 -14.87
CA ASP A 377 -4.76 -12.53 -14.36
C ASP A 377 -5.70 -11.87 -13.33
N VAL A 378 -5.32 -12.02 -12.05
CA VAL A 378 -6.16 -11.57 -10.92
C VAL A 378 -6.38 -10.07 -10.95
N VAL A 379 -5.37 -9.29 -11.35
CA VAL A 379 -5.47 -7.82 -11.40
C VAL A 379 -6.41 -7.38 -12.51
N ALA A 380 -6.28 -7.95 -13.72
CA ALA A 380 -7.16 -7.65 -14.82
C ALA A 380 -8.62 -8.06 -14.51
N PHE A 381 -8.82 -9.24 -13.91
CA PHE A 381 -10.14 -9.69 -13.45
C PHE A 381 -10.77 -8.72 -12.45
N ASN A 382 -10.02 -8.32 -11.44
CA ASN A 382 -10.48 -7.39 -10.42
C ASN A 382 -10.84 -6.03 -11.02
N LEU A 383 -9.98 -5.48 -11.89
CA LEU A 383 -10.20 -4.19 -12.54
C LEU A 383 -11.43 -4.21 -13.45
N THR A 384 -11.60 -5.23 -14.29
CA THR A 384 -12.76 -5.33 -15.18
C THR A 384 -14.06 -5.51 -14.39
N THR A 385 -14.04 -6.24 -13.28
CA THR A 385 -15.18 -6.36 -12.35
C THR A 385 -15.51 -5.00 -11.70
N LEU A 386 -14.49 -4.28 -11.22
CA LEU A 386 -14.66 -2.96 -10.61
C LEU A 386 -15.27 -1.94 -11.59
N ARG A 387 -14.92 -2.00 -12.87
CA ARG A 387 -15.44 -1.07 -13.89
C ARG A 387 -16.95 -0.99 -13.88
N ALA A 388 -17.63 -2.14 -13.78
CA ALA A 388 -19.10 -2.21 -13.73
C ALA A 388 -19.69 -1.49 -12.48
N ALA A 389 -18.96 -1.44 -11.36
CA ALA A 389 -19.34 -0.65 -10.18
C ALA A 389 -19.11 0.84 -10.43
N LEU A 390 -17.98 1.21 -11.03
CA LEU A 390 -17.64 2.61 -11.33
C LEU A 390 -18.56 3.26 -12.38
N GLU A 391 -19.16 2.49 -13.29
CA GLU A 391 -20.14 2.99 -14.26
C GLU A 391 -21.42 3.52 -13.58
N LYS A 392 -21.69 3.07 -12.34
CA LYS A 392 -22.83 3.56 -11.53
C LYS A 392 -22.51 4.84 -10.77
N PHE A 393 -21.25 5.22 -10.67
CA PHE A 393 -20.85 6.42 -9.94
C PHE A 393 -21.35 7.67 -10.64
N ARG A 394 -21.78 8.65 -9.84
CA ARG A 394 -22.07 9.99 -10.32
C ARG A 394 -20.80 10.81 -10.37
N THR A 395 -20.62 11.55 -11.45
CA THR A 395 -19.56 12.56 -11.55
C THR A 395 -20.13 13.92 -11.21
N LEU A 396 -19.54 14.56 -10.21
CA LEU A 396 -19.75 15.97 -9.85
C LEU A 396 -18.56 16.75 -10.38
N THR A 397 -18.82 17.80 -11.14
CA THR A 397 -17.77 18.60 -11.80
C THR A 397 -17.76 20.01 -11.25
N SER A 398 -16.57 20.52 -10.94
CA SER A 398 -16.33 21.93 -10.64
C SER A 398 -15.24 22.49 -11.57
N GLU A 399 -14.73 23.68 -11.29
CA GLU A 399 -13.69 24.31 -12.12
C GLU A 399 -12.44 23.45 -12.21
N HIS A 400 -11.98 22.88 -11.08
CA HIS A 400 -10.69 22.19 -10.98
C HIS A 400 -10.81 20.69 -10.66
N PHE A 401 -12.04 20.15 -10.46
CA PHE A 401 -12.24 18.76 -10.04
C PHE A 401 -13.34 18.05 -10.80
N ASP A 402 -13.10 16.75 -11.01
CA ASP A 402 -14.11 15.77 -11.37
C ASP A 402 -14.19 14.75 -10.24
N VAL A 403 -15.22 14.83 -9.39
CA VAL A 403 -15.44 13.94 -8.25
C VAL A 403 -16.41 12.84 -8.63
N ARG A 404 -15.99 11.59 -8.52
CA ARG A 404 -16.78 10.41 -8.82
C ARG A 404 -17.09 9.66 -7.54
N MET A 405 -18.35 9.45 -7.24
CA MET A 405 -18.78 8.79 -6.02
C MET A 405 -20.15 8.14 -6.16
N ASP A 406 -20.53 7.33 -5.20
CA ASP A 406 -21.85 6.73 -5.14
C ASP A 406 -22.95 7.82 -5.29
N PRO A 407 -24.02 7.58 -6.09
CA PRO A 407 -25.05 8.60 -6.34
C PRO A 407 -25.77 9.08 -5.08
N ARG A 408 -26.01 8.19 -4.11
CA ARG A 408 -26.65 8.56 -2.84
C ARG A 408 -25.72 9.42 -1.98
N GLU A 409 -24.45 9.03 -1.88
CA GLU A 409 -23.45 9.81 -1.15
C GLU A 409 -23.21 11.17 -1.80
N ALA A 410 -23.22 11.23 -3.13
CA ALA A 410 -23.13 12.47 -3.89
C ALA A 410 -24.28 13.45 -3.57
N ASP A 411 -25.51 12.93 -3.37
CA ASP A 411 -26.65 13.73 -2.95
C ASP A 411 -26.54 14.21 -1.49
N ILE A 412 -25.79 13.50 -0.65
CA ILE A 412 -25.69 13.78 0.78
C ILE A 412 -24.61 14.81 1.08
N TYR A 413 -23.38 14.61 0.58
CA TYR A 413 -22.25 15.47 0.92
C TYR A 413 -21.32 15.81 -0.26
N GLY A 414 -21.71 15.47 -1.48
CA GLY A 414 -20.88 15.74 -2.67
C GLY A 414 -20.62 17.22 -2.92
N ALA A 415 -21.58 18.10 -2.57
CA ALA A 415 -21.40 19.55 -2.67
C ALA A 415 -20.31 20.05 -1.70
N GLU A 416 -20.27 19.53 -0.49
CA GLU A 416 -19.26 19.84 0.53
C GLU A 416 -17.89 19.34 0.12
N VAL A 417 -17.81 18.14 -0.54
CA VAL A 417 -16.57 17.61 -1.10
C VAL A 417 -16.01 18.59 -2.14
N LEU A 418 -16.83 19.04 -3.11
CA LEU A 418 -16.38 20.02 -4.12
C LEU A 418 -15.93 21.33 -3.48
N ALA A 419 -16.71 21.87 -2.54
CA ALA A 419 -16.37 23.11 -1.86
C ALA A 419 -15.06 23.01 -1.06
N LEU A 420 -14.81 21.87 -0.42
CA LEU A 420 -13.56 21.60 0.29
C LEU A 420 -12.37 21.57 -0.68
N LEU A 421 -12.50 20.82 -1.76
CA LEU A 421 -11.44 20.64 -2.75
C LEU A 421 -11.09 21.93 -3.47
N GLU A 422 -12.09 22.74 -3.86
CA GLU A 422 -11.85 24.06 -4.47
C GLU A 422 -11.15 25.01 -3.48
N ARG A 423 -11.50 24.98 -2.20
CA ARG A 423 -10.79 25.75 -1.17
C ARG A 423 -9.36 25.26 -0.99
N ALA A 424 -9.13 23.95 -1.00
CA ALA A 424 -7.79 23.36 -0.93
C ALA A 424 -6.96 23.78 -2.15
N HIS A 425 -7.55 23.72 -3.36
CA HIS A 425 -6.91 24.17 -4.59
C HIS A 425 -6.50 25.64 -4.48
N ALA A 426 -7.44 26.55 -4.17
CA ALA A 426 -7.14 27.98 -4.09
C ALA A 426 -6.05 28.29 -3.04
N THR A 427 -6.03 27.53 -1.92
CA THR A 427 -5.07 27.74 -0.85
C THR A 427 -3.68 27.24 -1.22
N LEU A 428 -3.58 25.99 -1.66
CA LEU A 428 -2.31 25.31 -1.85
C LEU A 428 -1.62 25.71 -3.16
N THR A 429 -2.37 25.90 -4.26
CA THR A 429 -1.77 26.39 -5.51
C THR A 429 -1.16 27.77 -5.34
N LYS A 430 -1.87 28.68 -4.62
CA LYS A 430 -1.35 30.02 -4.29
C LYS A 430 -0.12 29.91 -3.38
N LYS A 431 -0.17 29.07 -2.33
CA LYS A 431 0.93 28.91 -1.37
C LYS A 431 2.20 28.39 -2.04
N TYR A 432 2.08 27.36 -2.86
CA TYR A 432 3.22 26.74 -3.53
C TYR A 432 3.61 27.41 -4.85
N GLY A 433 2.77 28.27 -5.40
CA GLY A 433 3.02 29.01 -6.65
C GLY A 433 3.00 28.09 -7.87
N ILE A 434 2.03 27.18 -7.94
CA ILE A 434 1.87 26.21 -9.03
C ILE A 434 0.49 26.39 -9.68
N THR A 435 0.41 26.12 -10.99
CA THR A 435 -0.84 25.97 -11.74
C THR A 435 -1.02 24.52 -12.13
N LEU A 436 -2.23 23.99 -12.01
CA LEU A 436 -2.59 22.66 -12.50
C LEU A 436 -3.30 22.83 -13.84
N ASP A 437 -2.77 22.18 -14.88
CA ASP A 437 -3.25 22.36 -16.27
C ASP A 437 -4.54 21.58 -16.56
N GLU A 438 -4.87 20.60 -15.72
CA GLU A 438 -6.02 19.71 -15.91
C GLU A 438 -6.76 19.50 -14.58
N ARG A 439 -8.04 19.15 -14.65
CA ARG A 439 -8.82 18.79 -13.47
C ARG A 439 -8.24 17.59 -12.75
N THR A 440 -8.27 17.66 -11.41
CA THR A 440 -7.96 16.52 -10.55
C THR A 440 -9.16 15.59 -10.49
N VAL A 441 -8.96 14.31 -10.74
CA VAL A 441 -9.99 13.28 -10.60
C VAL A 441 -9.96 12.76 -9.16
N VAL A 442 -11.11 12.76 -8.50
CA VAL A 442 -11.26 12.23 -7.13
C VAL A 442 -12.32 11.13 -7.15
N GLU A 443 -11.93 9.91 -6.82
CA GLU A 443 -12.81 8.75 -6.77
C GLU A 443 -13.03 8.32 -5.31
N ILE A 444 -14.27 8.42 -4.81
CA ILE A 444 -14.63 8.12 -3.41
C ILE A 444 -15.46 6.83 -3.39
N PHE A 445 -14.96 5.84 -2.69
CA PHE A 445 -15.48 4.48 -2.69
C PHE A 445 -16.27 4.16 -1.41
N PRO A 446 -17.53 3.72 -1.52
CA PRO A 446 -18.33 3.26 -0.39
C PRO A 446 -17.96 1.84 0.08
N ASP A 447 -17.13 1.13 -0.68
CA ASP A 447 -16.64 -0.21 -0.40
C ASP A 447 -15.11 -0.23 -0.39
N GLN A 448 -14.53 -0.68 0.72
CA GLN A 448 -13.08 -0.73 0.92
C GLN A 448 -12.39 -1.69 -0.06
N LYS A 449 -13.06 -2.77 -0.48
CA LYS A 449 -12.53 -3.71 -1.46
C LYS A 449 -12.38 -3.04 -2.83
N ASP A 450 -13.37 -2.27 -3.24
CA ASP A 450 -13.36 -1.55 -4.52
C ASP A 450 -12.28 -0.46 -4.52
N PHE A 451 -12.13 0.27 -3.41
CA PHE A 451 -11.02 1.19 -3.20
C PHE A 451 -9.66 0.48 -3.36
N ALA A 452 -9.49 -0.66 -2.69
CA ALA A 452 -8.23 -1.41 -2.74
C ALA A 452 -7.93 -1.93 -4.15
N ILE A 453 -8.91 -2.45 -4.86
CA ILE A 453 -8.77 -2.90 -6.25
C ILE A 453 -8.38 -1.74 -7.16
N ARG A 454 -9.07 -0.58 -7.05
CA ARG A 454 -8.76 0.60 -7.85
C ARG A 454 -7.36 1.12 -7.61
N THR A 455 -6.91 1.06 -6.38
CA THR A 455 -5.64 1.62 -5.92
C THR A 455 -4.47 0.67 -6.18
N PHE A 456 -4.63 -0.61 -5.80
CA PHE A 456 -3.55 -1.60 -5.78
C PHE A 456 -3.73 -2.74 -6.78
N GLY A 457 -4.90 -2.88 -7.42
CA GLY A 457 -5.25 -4.00 -8.29
C GLY A 457 -5.74 -5.25 -7.55
N LEU A 458 -5.62 -5.28 -6.24
CA LEU A 458 -5.95 -6.42 -5.37
C LEU A 458 -6.77 -5.97 -4.17
N PRO A 459 -7.69 -6.81 -3.65
CA PRO A 459 -8.35 -6.53 -2.39
C PRO A 459 -7.34 -6.55 -1.24
N GLY A 460 -7.57 -5.76 -0.20
CA GLY A 460 -6.67 -5.60 0.95
C GLY A 460 -6.48 -4.14 1.31
N GLY A 461 -5.29 -3.76 1.78
CA GLY A 461 -4.98 -2.35 2.09
C GLY A 461 -5.84 -1.76 3.21
N VAL A 462 -6.23 -2.57 4.19
CA VAL A 462 -6.97 -2.09 5.37
C VAL A 462 -6.12 -1.06 6.10
N GLY A 463 -6.74 0.08 6.43
CA GLY A 463 -6.07 1.20 7.10
C GLY A 463 -5.64 2.35 6.19
N TYR A 464 -5.65 2.18 4.87
CA TYR A 464 -5.52 3.32 3.96
C TYR A 464 -6.84 4.08 3.87
N LEU A 465 -6.79 5.41 4.07
CA LEU A 465 -7.95 6.29 3.97
C LEU A 465 -8.06 6.91 2.58
N GLY A 466 -6.94 7.22 1.97
CA GLY A 466 -6.81 7.72 0.62
C GLY A 466 -5.46 7.38 0.01
N VAL A 467 -5.32 7.57 -1.30
CA VAL A 467 -4.06 7.49 -2.04
C VAL A 467 -4.12 8.43 -3.23
N CYS A 468 -3.08 9.23 -3.40
CA CYS A 468 -2.92 10.12 -4.55
C CYS A 468 -1.83 9.62 -5.50
N PHE A 469 -2.14 9.53 -6.79
CA PHE A 469 -1.19 9.16 -7.84
C PHE A 469 -0.61 10.38 -8.61
N GLY A 470 -0.90 11.56 -8.11
CA GLY A 470 -0.60 12.83 -8.74
C GLY A 470 -1.88 13.51 -9.24
N ARG A 471 -2.42 13.14 -10.39
CA ARG A 471 -3.67 13.69 -10.92
C ARG A 471 -4.93 12.97 -10.42
N VAL A 472 -4.82 11.73 -10.01
CA VAL A 472 -5.93 10.89 -9.55
C VAL A 472 -5.80 10.66 -8.06
N ILE A 473 -6.85 10.95 -7.32
CA ILE A 473 -7.03 10.63 -5.90
C ILE A 473 -8.06 9.50 -5.81
N THR A 474 -7.77 8.47 -5.04
CA THR A 474 -8.74 7.47 -4.59
C THR A 474 -8.91 7.60 -3.09
N ALA A 475 -10.11 7.58 -2.57
CA ALA A 475 -10.39 7.70 -1.14
C ALA A 475 -11.52 6.76 -0.71
N ASN A 476 -11.46 6.28 0.52
CA ASN A 476 -12.57 5.60 1.16
C ASN A 476 -13.61 6.61 1.64
N SER A 477 -14.88 6.35 1.37
CA SER A 477 -15.96 7.08 2.02
C SER A 477 -16.13 6.63 3.47
N PRO A 478 -16.83 7.38 4.32
CA PRO A 478 -17.14 6.94 5.67
C PRO A 478 -17.86 5.58 5.75
N ALA A 479 -18.61 5.19 4.71
CA ALA A 479 -19.26 3.87 4.63
C ALA A 479 -18.25 2.71 4.54
N ALA A 480 -17.11 2.93 3.89
CA ALA A 480 -16.08 1.92 3.70
C ALA A 480 -15.29 1.59 4.98
N LEU A 481 -15.37 2.42 6.04
CA LEU A 481 -14.49 2.34 7.21
C LEU A 481 -14.91 1.30 8.26
N GLY A 482 -16.06 0.62 8.07
CA GLY A 482 -16.44 -0.54 8.86
C GLY A 482 -16.55 -0.34 10.38
N GLY A 483 -16.86 0.87 10.83
CA GLY A 483 -16.98 1.23 12.26
C GLY A 483 -15.75 1.94 12.84
N THR A 484 -14.65 2.05 12.12
CA THR A 484 -13.61 3.03 12.41
C THR A 484 -14.05 4.40 11.89
N THR A 485 -13.52 5.46 12.46
CA THR A 485 -13.84 6.82 12.04
C THR A 485 -12.61 7.54 11.52
N ALA A 486 -12.83 8.49 10.63
CA ALA A 486 -11.80 9.41 10.16
C ALA A 486 -12.46 10.70 9.65
N ASN A 487 -11.81 11.83 9.83
CA ASN A 487 -12.26 13.09 9.27
C ASN A 487 -11.99 13.13 7.76
N TRP A 488 -13.01 12.88 6.94
CA TRP A 488 -12.89 12.85 5.48
C TRP A 488 -12.40 14.18 4.88
N GLN A 489 -12.66 15.30 5.56
CA GLN A 489 -12.16 16.60 5.10
C GLN A 489 -10.64 16.70 5.24
N ALA A 490 -10.10 16.19 6.36
CA ALA A 490 -8.66 16.12 6.57
C ALA A 490 -8.01 15.19 5.55
N VAL A 491 -8.61 14.01 5.31
CA VAL A 491 -8.14 13.05 4.31
C VAL A 491 -8.06 13.68 2.92
N LEU A 492 -9.13 14.29 2.43
CA LEU A 492 -9.13 14.90 1.09
C LEU A 492 -8.16 16.07 0.97
N TRP A 493 -7.96 16.85 2.04
CA TRP A 493 -6.94 17.91 2.07
C TRP A 493 -5.53 17.34 1.99
N HIS A 494 -5.27 16.25 2.71
CA HIS A 494 -4.03 15.49 2.66
C HIS A 494 -3.74 15.00 1.24
N GLU A 495 -4.70 14.29 0.64
CA GLU A 495 -4.53 13.74 -0.70
C GLU A 495 -4.34 14.84 -1.77
N PHE A 496 -5.05 15.96 -1.64
CA PHE A 496 -4.85 17.07 -2.55
C PHE A 496 -3.49 17.75 -2.37
N THR A 497 -2.93 17.75 -1.16
CA THR A 497 -1.55 18.22 -0.95
C THR A 497 -0.54 17.38 -1.73
N HIS A 498 -0.77 16.06 -1.83
CA HIS A 498 0.03 15.20 -2.70
C HIS A 498 -0.07 15.60 -4.17
N VAL A 499 -1.24 16.01 -4.67
CA VAL A 499 -1.38 16.49 -6.06
C VAL A 499 -0.39 17.63 -6.32
N ILE A 500 -0.32 18.60 -5.42
CA ILE A 500 0.60 19.74 -5.53
C ILE A 500 2.06 19.28 -5.51
N THR A 501 2.45 18.51 -4.50
CA THR A 501 3.86 18.14 -4.30
C THR A 501 4.37 17.16 -5.34
N LEU A 502 3.56 16.19 -5.75
CA LEU A 502 3.89 15.25 -6.81
C LEU A 502 3.99 15.94 -8.18
N THR A 503 3.11 16.90 -8.47
CA THR A 503 3.20 17.70 -9.70
C THR A 503 4.47 18.52 -9.71
N MET A 504 4.79 19.25 -8.62
CA MET A 504 6.01 20.05 -8.51
C MET A 504 7.28 19.21 -8.68
N THR A 505 7.30 18.00 -8.18
CA THR A 505 8.47 17.11 -8.22
C THR A 505 8.47 16.14 -9.40
N LYS A 506 7.46 16.19 -10.27
CA LYS A 506 7.26 15.23 -11.37
C LYS A 506 7.29 13.78 -10.84
N ASN A 507 6.65 13.58 -9.72
CA ASN A 507 6.60 12.29 -8.99
C ASN A 507 8.00 11.75 -8.56
N LYS A 508 9.01 12.62 -8.40
CA LYS A 508 10.39 12.23 -8.05
C LYS A 508 10.76 12.58 -6.61
N MET A 509 9.81 12.50 -5.70
CA MET A 509 10.09 12.79 -4.29
C MET A 509 9.98 11.52 -3.44
N PRO A 510 10.75 11.41 -2.33
CA PRO A 510 10.62 10.29 -1.42
C PRO A 510 9.31 10.36 -0.65
N ARG A 511 8.79 9.20 -0.27
CA ARG A 511 7.51 9.08 0.41
C ARG A 511 7.46 9.91 1.69
N TRP A 512 8.49 9.84 2.53
CA TRP A 512 8.51 10.55 3.81
C TRP A 512 8.30 12.07 3.66
N LEU A 513 8.88 12.68 2.63
CA LEU A 513 8.73 14.12 2.40
C LEU A 513 7.33 14.47 1.90
N SER A 514 6.76 13.62 1.03
CA SER A 514 5.40 13.76 0.54
C SER A 514 4.39 13.69 1.68
N GLU A 515 4.46 12.64 2.49
CA GLU A 515 3.61 12.44 3.67
C GLU A 515 3.82 13.55 4.72
N GLY A 516 5.08 13.90 4.98
CA GLY A 516 5.43 14.94 5.94
C GLY A 516 4.87 16.32 5.57
N ILE A 517 4.89 16.69 4.27
CA ILE A 517 4.29 17.94 3.80
C ILE A 517 2.76 17.86 3.90
N SER A 518 2.13 16.73 3.54
CA SER A 518 0.68 16.60 3.60
C SER A 518 0.16 16.72 5.04
N VAL A 519 0.75 16.02 6.00
CA VAL A 519 0.36 16.14 7.42
C VAL A 519 0.66 17.53 7.98
N TYR A 520 1.74 18.19 7.55
CA TYR A 520 2.00 19.57 7.90
C TYR A 520 0.89 20.50 7.38
N GLU A 521 0.45 20.35 6.12
CA GLU A 521 -0.59 21.17 5.52
C GLU A 521 -1.98 20.91 6.12
N GLU A 522 -2.27 19.69 6.58
CA GLU A 522 -3.48 19.43 7.38
C GLU A 522 -3.51 20.33 8.62
N ARG A 523 -2.40 20.38 9.40
CA ARG A 523 -2.31 21.23 10.60
C ARG A 523 -2.37 22.71 10.29
N GLN A 524 -1.87 23.13 9.13
CA GLN A 524 -2.01 24.53 8.69
C GLN A 524 -3.45 24.88 8.28
N ALA A 525 -4.18 23.93 7.72
CA ALA A 525 -5.58 24.13 7.32
C ALA A 525 -6.51 24.21 8.53
N ARG A 526 -6.35 23.28 9.48
CA ARG A 526 -7.03 23.31 10.78
C ARG A 526 -6.12 22.75 11.87
N GLY A 527 -5.95 23.49 12.96
CA GLY A 527 -5.04 23.16 14.05
C GLY A 527 -5.32 21.84 14.78
N ASN A 528 -6.50 21.24 14.59
CA ASN A 528 -6.86 19.93 15.12
C ASN A 528 -6.75 18.78 14.09
N TRP A 529 -6.38 19.05 12.85
CA TRP A 529 -6.12 18.02 11.84
C TRP A 529 -4.69 17.50 11.94
N GLY A 530 -4.46 16.32 11.38
CA GLY A 530 -3.15 15.70 11.23
C GLY A 530 -2.56 15.11 12.50
N GLU A 531 -1.55 14.30 12.32
CA GLU A 531 -0.84 13.66 13.44
C GLU A 531 -0.11 14.68 14.32
N ARG A 532 -0.16 14.45 15.65
CA ARG A 532 0.46 15.31 16.67
C ARG A 532 1.13 14.49 17.76
N MET A 533 1.85 15.15 18.68
CA MET A 533 2.58 14.51 19.78
C MET A 533 1.64 13.71 20.68
N LYS A 534 1.81 12.41 20.73
CA LYS A 534 1.12 11.46 21.62
C LYS A 534 2.10 10.92 22.67
N PRO A 535 1.64 10.39 23.81
CA PRO A 535 2.51 9.76 24.82
C PRO A 535 3.48 8.73 24.21
N ARG A 536 2.96 7.92 23.28
CA ARG A 536 3.75 6.92 22.58
C ARG A 536 4.84 7.54 21.70
N TYR A 537 4.53 8.59 20.93
CA TYR A 537 5.51 9.27 20.08
C TYR A 537 6.58 9.97 20.92
N ARG A 538 6.19 10.56 22.06
CA ARG A 538 7.12 11.09 23.03
C ARG A 538 8.13 10.03 23.51
N ALA A 539 7.62 8.85 23.86
CA ALA A 539 8.47 7.74 24.29
C ALA A 539 9.42 7.27 23.17
N MET A 540 8.95 7.19 21.93
CA MET A 540 9.76 6.81 20.76
C MET A 540 10.86 7.84 20.48
N ILE A 541 10.55 9.14 20.55
CA ILE A 541 11.53 10.22 20.35
C ILE A 541 12.62 10.23 21.43
N LEU A 542 12.27 9.99 22.70
CA LEU A 542 13.21 9.99 23.82
C LEU A 542 13.94 8.65 23.98
N GLY A 543 13.46 7.60 23.32
CA GLY A 543 14.10 6.29 23.22
C GLY A 543 15.05 6.19 22.04
N GLU A 544 15.04 5.02 21.38
CA GLU A 544 15.94 4.70 20.27
C GLU A 544 15.24 4.67 18.90
N ASP A 545 13.96 5.10 18.81
CA ASP A 545 13.17 4.97 17.60
C ASP A 545 13.14 6.25 16.75
N LEU A 546 13.74 7.34 17.21
CA LEU A 546 13.86 8.57 16.40
C LEU A 546 14.76 8.32 15.19
N THR A 547 14.23 8.55 13.99
CA THR A 547 14.95 8.31 12.75
C THR A 547 15.76 9.55 12.35
N PRO A 548 17.06 9.45 12.02
CA PRO A 548 17.79 10.55 11.42
C PRO A 548 17.14 11.04 10.12
N VAL A 549 17.13 12.35 9.87
CA VAL A 549 16.56 12.93 8.64
C VAL A 549 17.10 12.26 7.38
N SER A 550 18.40 11.94 7.38
CA SER A 550 19.10 11.25 6.31
C SER A 550 18.58 9.83 6.02
N LYS A 551 17.77 9.23 6.91
CA LYS A 551 17.31 7.83 6.81
C LYS A 551 15.77 7.69 6.83
N LEU A 552 15.04 8.79 6.76
CA LEU A 552 13.56 8.79 6.88
C LEU A 552 12.85 7.95 5.82
N SER A 553 13.42 7.76 4.62
CA SER A 553 12.85 6.86 3.62
C SER A 553 12.62 5.45 4.18
N GLY A 554 13.53 4.95 5.02
CA GLY A 554 13.40 3.64 5.65
C GLY A 554 12.25 3.52 6.64
N ALA A 555 11.85 4.61 7.30
CA ALA A 555 10.79 4.62 8.31
C ALA A 555 9.42 4.18 7.75
N PHE A 556 9.14 4.52 6.49
CA PHE A 556 7.90 4.12 5.80
C PHE A 556 7.99 2.75 5.14
N MET A 557 9.16 2.39 4.65
CA MET A 557 9.32 1.21 3.81
C MET A 557 9.54 -0.07 4.63
N GLN A 558 10.07 0.06 5.85
CA GLN A 558 10.36 -1.06 6.74
C GLN A 558 10.00 -0.70 8.19
N PRO A 559 8.73 -0.38 8.50
CA PRO A 559 8.33 -0.06 9.87
C PRO A 559 8.43 -1.31 10.76
N LYS A 560 9.03 -1.16 11.95
CA LYS A 560 9.19 -2.26 12.91
C LYS A 560 7.83 -2.84 13.39
N THR A 561 6.81 -2.00 13.47
CA THR A 561 5.45 -2.36 13.88
C THR A 561 4.44 -1.39 13.25
N PRO A 562 3.12 -1.69 13.23
CA PRO A 562 2.11 -0.73 12.77
C PRO A 562 2.17 0.63 13.45
N ALA A 563 2.61 0.68 14.72
CA ALA A 563 2.75 1.94 15.43
C ALA A 563 3.94 2.79 14.94
N HIS A 564 4.99 2.16 14.42
CA HIS A 564 6.09 2.88 13.79
C HIS A 564 5.66 3.50 12.46
N MET A 565 4.68 2.92 11.76
CA MET A 565 4.09 3.55 10.58
C MET A 565 3.40 4.88 10.94
N GLY A 566 2.52 4.89 11.95
CA GLY A 566 1.91 6.14 12.42
C GLY A 566 2.94 7.16 12.93
N PHE A 567 3.99 6.68 13.59
CA PHE A 567 5.10 7.52 14.03
C PHE A 567 5.86 8.12 12.84
N ALA A 568 6.07 7.38 11.75
CA ALA A 568 6.75 7.88 10.57
C ALA A 568 5.99 9.07 9.92
N TYR A 569 4.66 9.04 9.87
CA TYR A 569 3.84 10.19 9.46
C TYR A 569 4.08 11.41 10.35
N TYR A 570 4.01 11.22 11.67
CA TYR A 570 4.25 12.29 12.62
C TYR A 570 5.67 12.84 12.53
N GLU A 571 6.68 11.96 12.59
CA GLU A 571 8.11 12.31 12.56
C GLU A 571 8.46 13.09 11.29
N SER A 572 8.02 12.62 10.13
CA SER A 572 8.22 13.28 8.84
C SER A 572 7.60 14.68 8.82
N SER A 573 6.37 14.81 9.35
CA SER A 573 5.69 16.10 9.45
C SER A 573 6.39 17.04 10.42
N LEU A 574 6.98 16.52 11.48
CA LEU A 574 7.76 17.29 12.43
C LEU A 574 9.07 17.82 11.81
N VAL A 575 9.74 17.00 10.98
CA VAL A 575 10.89 17.45 10.19
C VAL A 575 10.50 18.57 9.24
N VAL A 576 9.41 18.39 8.49
CA VAL A 576 8.91 19.42 7.56
C VAL A 576 8.57 20.71 8.30
N GLU A 577 7.85 20.64 9.40
CA GLU A 577 7.50 21.80 10.21
C GLU A 577 8.75 22.53 10.72
N TRP A 578 9.73 21.81 11.26
CA TRP A 578 10.99 22.37 11.72
C TRP A 578 11.78 23.04 10.59
N LEU A 579 11.84 22.42 9.41
CA LEU A 579 12.48 23.00 8.23
C LEU A 579 11.76 24.27 7.76
N MET A 580 10.42 24.24 7.69
CA MET A 580 9.60 25.39 7.30
C MET A 580 9.72 26.57 8.28
N GLN A 581 9.71 26.29 9.59
CA GLN A 581 9.84 27.33 10.62
C GLN A 581 11.21 28.00 10.59
N ARG A 582 12.27 27.22 10.34
CA ARG A 582 13.64 27.73 10.40
C ARG A 582 14.15 28.39 9.12
N TRP A 583 13.75 27.86 7.97
CA TRP A 583 14.28 28.33 6.67
C TRP A 583 13.22 28.82 5.69
N GLY A 584 11.96 28.61 5.99
CA GLY A 584 10.84 29.09 5.21
C GLY A 584 10.48 28.25 4.00
N LEU A 585 9.28 28.48 3.48
CA LEU A 585 8.69 27.75 2.35
C LEU A 585 9.53 27.87 1.06
N GLU A 586 10.12 29.02 0.79
CA GLU A 586 10.86 29.25 -0.48
C GLU A 586 12.09 28.32 -0.62
N LYS A 587 12.75 27.99 0.49
CA LYS A 587 13.82 26.98 0.42
C LYS A 587 13.28 25.57 0.22
N MET A 588 12.14 25.22 0.83
CA MET A 588 11.48 23.94 0.57
C MET A 588 11.06 23.81 -0.90
N LYS A 589 10.52 24.87 -1.52
CA LYS A 589 10.19 24.88 -2.95
C LYS A 589 11.42 24.64 -3.83
N ARG A 590 12.60 25.11 -3.43
CA ARG A 590 13.86 24.80 -4.14
C ARG A 590 14.24 23.32 -4.01
N VAL A 591 14.05 22.73 -2.83
CA VAL A 591 14.24 21.27 -2.64
C VAL A 591 13.30 20.51 -3.59
N LEU A 592 12.01 20.86 -3.63
CA LEU A 592 11.05 20.22 -4.53
C LEU A 592 11.45 20.39 -6.02
N ALA A 593 11.98 21.54 -6.40
CA ALA A 593 12.48 21.77 -7.75
C ALA A 593 13.74 20.93 -8.08
N ASP A 594 14.61 20.71 -7.10
CA ASP A 594 15.77 19.82 -7.25
C ASP A 594 15.35 18.37 -7.44
N LEU A 595 14.38 17.91 -6.64
CA LEU A 595 13.79 16.57 -6.80
C LEU A 595 13.17 16.38 -8.20
N ALA A 596 12.49 17.41 -8.73
CA ALA A 596 11.95 17.36 -10.10
C ALA A 596 13.02 17.11 -11.16
N ARG A 597 14.26 17.55 -10.89
CA ARG A 597 15.43 17.30 -11.75
C ARG A 597 16.13 15.98 -11.46
N GLY A 598 15.68 15.24 -10.46
CA GLY A 598 16.22 13.94 -10.06
C GLY A 598 17.40 14.03 -9.09
N VAL A 599 17.61 15.20 -8.45
CA VAL A 599 18.59 15.32 -7.37
C VAL A 599 18.14 14.47 -6.18
N GLU A 600 19.06 13.71 -5.59
CA GLU A 600 18.79 12.87 -4.43
C GLU A 600 18.42 13.75 -3.24
N ILE A 601 17.47 13.28 -2.41
CA ILE A 601 16.87 14.07 -1.32
C ILE A 601 17.89 14.61 -0.33
N ASN A 602 18.85 13.80 0.14
CA ASN A 602 19.84 14.27 1.12
C ASN A 602 20.77 15.33 0.51
N ALA A 603 21.08 15.22 -0.77
CA ALA A 603 21.85 16.23 -1.51
C ALA A 603 21.05 17.54 -1.66
N ALA A 604 19.76 17.44 -1.99
CA ALA A 604 18.87 18.60 -2.10
C ALA A 604 18.69 19.31 -0.75
N LEU A 605 18.48 18.56 0.33
CA LEU A 605 18.40 19.12 1.68
C LEU A 605 19.72 19.81 2.08
N ALA A 606 20.86 19.16 1.81
CA ALA A 606 22.16 19.74 2.12
C ALA A 606 22.45 21.03 1.36
N ALA A 607 22.02 21.11 0.09
CA ALA A 607 22.23 22.29 -0.76
C ALA A 607 21.44 23.52 -0.30
N HIS A 608 20.22 23.31 0.22
CA HIS A 608 19.31 24.42 0.53
C HIS A 608 19.18 24.74 2.02
N PHE A 609 19.45 23.81 2.91
CA PHE A 609 19.30 24.00 4.35
C PHE A 609 20.65 23.96 5.08
N ALA A 610 21.22 22.78 5.28
CA ALA A 610 22.53 22.59 5.95
C ALA A 610 23.07 21.19 5.63
N PRO A 611 24.38 20.93 5.84
CA PRO A 611 24.94 19.59 5.69
C PRO A 611 24.11 18.54 6.42
N ILE A 612 23.86 17.39 5.77
CA ILE A 612 22.87 16.41 6.22
C ILE A 612 23.13 15.90 7.66
N GLY A 613 24.38 15.64 8.03
CA GLY A 613 24.72 15.24 9.41
C GLY A 613 24.44 16.33 10.45
N LYS A 614 24.48 17.63 10.05
CA LYS A 614 24.06 18.74 10.91
C LYS A 614 22.55 18.76 11.06
N LEU A 615 21.81 18.51 9.97
CA LEU A 615 20.34 18.39 10.02
C LEU A 615 19.93 17.24 10.94
N ASP A 616 20.57 16.07 10.86
CA ASP A 616 20.31 14.94 11.74
C ASP A 616 20.47 15.31 13.23
N ALA A 617 21.60 15.94 13.59
CA ALA A 617 21.88 16.30 14.97
C ALA A 617 20.95 17.40 15.51
N GLU A 618 20.71 18.46 14.72
CA GLU A 618 19.87 19.58 15.12
C GLU A 618 18.40 19.21 15.21
N PHE A 619 17.90 18.39 14.27
CA PHE A 619 16.53 17.87 14.33
C PHE A 619 16.35 16.95 15.53
N ALA A 620 17.27 16.05 15.81
CA ALA A 620 17.20 15.16 16.97
C ALA A 620 17.12 15.98 18.27
N ALA A 621 17.94 17.03 18.41
CA ALA A 621 17.90 17.92 19.56
C ALA A 621 16.55 18.65 19.68
N HIS A 622 16.02 19.16 18.56
CA HIS A 622 14.72 19.82 18.48
C HIS A 622 13.57 18.88 18.89
N ALA A 623 13.51 17.68 18.29
CA ALA A 623 12.48 16.68 18.58
C ALA A 623 12.50 16.24 20.05
N GLN A 624 13.70 16.00 20.61
CA GLN A 624 13.87 15.67 22.01
C GLN A 624 13.45 16.80 22.94
N GLN A 625 13.76 18.05 22.59
CA GLN A 625 13.31 19.21 23.36
C GLN A 625 11.79 19.33 23.37
N LEU A 626 11.14 19.14 22.21
CA LEU A 626 9.69 19.14 22.09
C LEU A 626 9.06 18.03 22.92
N ALA A 627 9.61 16.81 22.82
CA ALA A 627 9.13 15.66 23.59
C ALA A 627 9.29 15.87 25.11
N LYS A 628 10.41 16.42 25.57
CA LYS A 628 10.62 16.80 26.99
C LYS A 628 9.67 17.89 27.43
N GLY A 629 9.33 18.83 26.54
CA GLY A 629 8.36 19.92 26.79
C GLY A 629 6.89 19.44 26.85
N THR A 630 6.60 18.23 26.38
CA THR A 630 5.25 17.66 26.46
C THR A 630 4.97 17.17 27.87
N GLY A 631 4.04 17.85 28.58
CA GLY A 631 3.74 17.56 29.98
C GLY A 631 5.00 17.55 30.87
N PRO A 632 5.78 18.65 30.95
CA PRO A 632 7.11 18.63 31.56
C PRO A 632 7.11 18.36 33.06
N LYS A 633 5.95 18.47 33.70
CA LYS A 633 5.75 18.17 35.12
C LYS A 633 5.17 16.78 35.38
N LEU A 634 4.83 16.04 34.30
CA LEU A 634 4.37 14.65 34.40
C LEU A 634 5.58 13.73 34.54
N ASP A 635 5.44 12.75 35.41
CA ASP A 635 6.26 11.55 35.40
C ASP A 635 5.72 10.57 34.33
N TRP A 636 6.53 10.28 33.35
CA TRP A 636 6.21 9.41 32.21
C TRP A 636 6.73 7.99 32.38
N THR A 637 7.25 7.65 33.56
CA THR A 637 7.75 6.30 33.84
C THR A 637 6.63 5.29 33.75
N SER A 638 6.79 4.27 32.92
CA SER A 638 5.80 3.20 32.82
C SER A 638 5.90 2.29 34.04
N PRO A 639 4.79 2.05 34.75
CA PRO A 639 4.81 1.09 35.86
C PRO A 639 5.12 -0.32 35.34
N PRO A 640 5.80 -1.15 36.13
CA PRO A 640 6.03 -2.56 35.81
C PRO A 640 4.71 -3.30 35.54
N ARG A 641 4.66 -4.17 34.53
CA ARG A 641 3.45 -4.92 34.17
C ARG A 641 2.85 -5.69 35.34
N ALA A 642 3.69 -6.23 36.24
CA ALA A 642 3.23 -6.95 37.42
C ALA A 642 2.50 -6.06 38.44
N ILE A 643 2.79 -4.75 38.46
CA ILE A 643 2.05 -3.77 39.27
C ILE A 643 0.70 -3.49 38.66
N LEU A 644 0.63 -3.28 37.34
CA LEU A 644 -0.64 -3.03 36.63
C LEU A 644 -1.62 -4.23 36.64
N ALA A 645 -1.10 -5.44 36.82
CA ALA A 645 -1.91 -6.65 36.88
C ALA A 645 -2.59 -6.87 38.25
N ASP A 646 -2.23 -6.07 39.29
CA ASP A 646 -2.76 -6.17 40.65
C ASP A 646 -3.30 -4.78 41.04
N GLU A 647 -4.59 -4.71 41.22
CA GLU A 647 -5.28 -3.43 41.45
C GLU A 647 -4.79 -2.72 42.71
N THR A 648 -4.53 -3.46 43.82
CA THR A 648 -4.03 -2.91 45.08
C THR A 648 -2.63 -2.32 44.91
N LYS A 649 -1.73 -3.06 44.25
CA LYS A 649 -0.38 -2.58 43.97
C LYS A 649 -0.37 -1.41 43.01
N ALA A 650 -1.29 -1.38 42.01
CA ALA A 650 -1.42 -0.26 41.07
C ALA A 650 -1.86 1.01 41.80
N GLN A 651 -2.78 0.91 42.78
CA GLN A 651 -3.22 2.05 43.60
C GLN A 651 -2.11 2.53 44.52
N GLU A 652 -1.40 1.63 45.24
CA GLU A 652 -0.23 1.98 46.05
C GLU A 652 0.86 2.66 45.25
N TRP A 653 1.16 2.12 44.06
CA TRP A 653 2.16 2.69 43.17
C TRP A 653 1.74 4.08 42.67
N ALA A 654 0.48 4.27 42.26
CA ALA A 654 -0.06 5.55 41.83
C ALA A 654 -0.01 6.59 42.98
N ALA A 655 -0.31 6.20 44.23
CA ALA A 655 -0.20 7.05 45.39
C ALA A 655 1.25 7.50 45.67
N ALA A 656 2.21 6.58 45.49
CA ALA A 656 3.64 6.87 45.63
C ALA A 656 4.20 7.76 44.48
N ASN A 657 3.52 7.75 43.31
CA ASN A 657 3.91 8.50 42.11
C ASN A 657 2.81 9.47 41.65
N PRO A 658 2.53 10.51 42.46
CA PRO A 658 1.30 11.32 42.32
C PRO A 658 1.23 12.15 41.03
N ASN A 659 2.30 12.34 40.30
CA ASN A 659 2.34 13.05 39.00
C ASN A 659 2.57 12.09 37.83
N ASN A 660 2.50 10.78 38.05
CA ASN A 660 2.71 9.82 36.97
C ASN A 660 1.52 9.78 36.03
N PHE A 661 1.78 9.87 34.71
CA PHE A 661 0.74 9.88 33.68
C PHE A 661 -0.13 8.63 33.73
N THR A 662 0.49 7.45 33.70
CA THR A 662 -0.23 6.16 33.72
C THR A 662 -0.96 5.98 35.05
N GLY A 663 -0.33 6.29 36.16
CA GLY A 663 -0.93 6.19 37.49
C GLY A 663 -2.19 7.07 37.64
N LEU A 664 -2.14 8.31 37.19
CA LEU A 664 -3.30 9.21 37.21
C LEU A 664 -4.43 8.72 36.28
N LEU A 665 -4.07 8.27 35.06
CA LEU A 665 -5.04 7.81 34.08
C LEU A 665 -5.74 6.52 34.54
N GLU A 666 -5.00 5.52 34.97
CA GLU A 666 -5.55 4.25 35.41
C GLU A 666 -6.35 4.38 36.72
N THR A 667 -5.89 5.23 37.66
CA THR A 667 -6.69 5.58 38.83
C THR A 667 -8.02 6.19 38.44
N ALA A 668 -8.04 7.12 37.49
CA ALA A 668 -9.27 7.74 37.02
C ALA A 668 -10.20 6.72 36.35
N LYS A 669 -9.68 5.87 35.47
CA LYS A 669 -10.45 4.82 34.80
C LYS A 669 -11.07 3.84 35.79
N ALA A 670 -10.30 3.33 36.75
CA ALA A 670 -10.79 2.43 37.79
C ALA A 670 -11.94 3.07 38.59
N LYS A 671 -11.82 4.35 38.96
CA LYS A 671 -12.91 5.08 39.64
C LYS A 671 -14.14 5.25 38.76
N LEU A 672 -13.98 5.53 37.46
CA LEU A 672 -15.09 5.61 36.50
C LEU A 672 -15.78 4.26 36.32
N GLU A 673 -15.06 3.16 36.30
CA GLU A 673 -15.61 1.81 36.22
C GLU A 673 -16.35 1.43 37.50
N ALA A 674 -15.81 1.80 38.66
CA ALA A 674 -16.45 1.64 39.96
C ALA A 674 -17.64 2.62 40.21
N LYS A 675 -17.96 3.48 39.21
CA LYS A 675 -18.99 4.54 39.29
C LYS A 675 -18.73 5.58 40.41
N GLN A 676 -17.47 5.73 40.81
CA GLN A 676 -17.02 6.74 41.79
C GLN A 676 -16.74 8.08 41.05
N TRP A 677 -17.79 8.64 40.42
CA TRP A 677 -17.67 9.76 39.50
C TRP A 677 -17.03 11.01 40.12
N ALA A 678 -17.38 11.34 41.35
CA ALA A 678 -16.83 12.50 42.06
C ALA A 678 -15.33 12.33 42.33
N GLU A 679 -14.91 11.11 42.70
CA GLU A 679 -13.51 10.80 43.00
C GLU A 679 -12.62 10.73 41.74
N ALA A 680 -13.21 10.37 40.61
CA ALA A 680 -12.50 10.33 39.32
C ALA A 680 -12.09 11.73 38.84
N LYS A 681 -12.72 12.79 39.28
CA LYS A 681 -12.46 14.17 38.84
C LYS A 681 -11.07 14.66 39.21
N ALA A 682 -10.61 14.40 40.41
CA ALA A 682 -9.34 14.92 40.91
C ALA A 682 -8.13 14.46 40.08
N PRO A 683 -7.92 13.15 39.80
CA PRO A 683 -6.83 12.71 38.94
C PRO A 683 -6.95 13.21 37.49
N LEU A 684 -8.14 13.34 36.92
CA LEU A 684 -8.37 13.86 35.56
C LEU A 684 -8.07 15.35 35.45
N GLN A 685 -8.53 16.15 36.42
CA GLN A 685 -8.21 17.58 36.48
C GLN A 685 -6.71 17.80 36.62
N LYS A 686 -6.04 16.98 37.42
CA LYS A 686 -4.57 17.01 37.56
C LYS A 686 -3.86 16.68 36.25
N LEU A 687 -4.30 15.64 35.53
CA LEU A 687 -3.78 15.31 34.19
C LEU A 687 -3.95 16.47 33.22
N ILE A 688 -5.11 17.09 33.17
CA ILE A 688 -5.39 18.25 32.32
C ILE A 688 -4.49 19.42 32.69
N ALA A 689 -4.33 19.71 33.97
CA ALA A 689 -3.46 20.79 34.42
C ALA A 689 -1.97 20.57 34.11
N LEU A 690 -1.51 19.32 34.16
CA LEU A 690 -0.13 18.95 33.86
C LEU A 690 0.14 18.85 32.35
N TRP A 691 -0.86 18.47 31.56
CA TRP A 691 -0.79 18.39 30.10
C TRP A 691 -2.12 18.78 29.45
N PRO A 692 -2.34 20.08 29.19
CA PRO A 692 -3.62 20.57 28.62
C PRO A 692 -3.78 20.30 27.12
N ALA A 693 -2.73 19.89 26.41
CA ALA A 693 -2.76 19.68 24.95
C ALA A 693 -3.10 18.22 24.55
N GLN A 694 -3.83 17.50 25.41
CA GLN A 694 -4.33 16.15 25.08
C GLN A 694 -5.37 16.26 23.96
N HIS A 695 -5.15 15.51 22.88
CA HIS A 695 -5.95 15.60 21.65
C HIS A 695 -6.60 14.29 21.22
N ASP A 696 -6.51 13.25 22.05
CA ASP A 696 -7.19 11.97 21.76
C ASP A 696 -8.67 12.05 22.13
N ALA A 697 -9.52 11.34 21.37
CA ALA A 697 -10.94 11.24 21.63
C ALA A 697 -11.25 10.70 23.04
N GLU A 698 -10.37 9.86 23.59
CA GLU A 698 -10.44 9.31 24.95
C GLU A 698 -9.53 10.04 25.96
N SER A 699 -9.24 11.31 25.70
CA SER A 699 -8.41 12.14 26.57
C SER A 699 -9.00 12.32 27.97
N ALA A 700 -8.19 12.84 28.90
CA ALA A 700 -8.68 13.18 30.24
C ALA A 700 -9.87 14.16 30.20
N TYR A 701 -10.01 14.99 29.16
CA TYR A 701 -11.17 15.83 28.94
C TYR A 701 -12.44 15.00 28.68
N ALA A 702 -12.39 13.97 27.85
CA ALA A 702 -13.51 13.09 27.55
C ALA A 702 -13.93 12.28 28.78
N LEU A 703 -12.95 11.75 29.52
CA LEU A 703 -13.21 11.02 30.75
C LEU A 703 -13.80 11.90 31.83
N LEU A 704 -13.35 13.15 31.96
CA LEU A 704 -13.89 14.11 32.92
C LEU A 704 -15.29 14.58 32.52
N ALA A 705 -15.57 14.73 31.22
CA ALA A 705 -16.91 15.00 30.71
C ALA A 705 -17.86 13.88 31.08
N ARG A 706 -17.45 12.62 31.00
CA ARG A 706 -18.25 11.47 31.45
C ARG A 706 -18.55 11.54 32.95
N ALA A 707 -17.58 11.87 33.79
CA ALA A 707 -17.79 12.03 35.24
C ALA A 707 -18.80 13.16 35.54
N HIS A 708 -18.66 14.32 34.87
CA HIS A 708 -19.60 15.43 35.01
C HIS A 708 -21.03 15.07 34.57
N ARG A 709 -21.15 14.30 33.48
CA ARG A 709 -22.45 13.81 32.98
C ARG A 709 -23.18 12.97 34.02
N GLU A 710 -22.50 11.99 34.61
CA GLU A 710 -23.07 11.09 35.58
C GLU A 710 -23.40 11.77 36.92
N LEU A 711 -22.77 12.90 37.21
CA LEU A 711 -23.07 13.76 38.35
C LEU A 711 -24.15 14.84 38.07
N GLY A 712 -24.63 14.93 36.83
CA GLY A 712 -25.60 15.97 36.45
C GLY A 712 -24.99 17.37 36.32
N GLU A 713 -23.69 17.51 36.28
CA GLU A 713 -22.95 18.79 36.20
C GLU A 713 -22.83 19.25 34.71
N THR A 714 -23.96 19.57 34.11
CA THR A 714 -24.11 19.77 32.66
C THR A 714 -23.23 20.87 32.08
N ASP A 715 -22.99 21.99 32.77
CA ASP A 715 -22.14 23.07 32.25
C ASP A 715 -20.67 22.68 32.22
N ALA A 716 -20.24 21.93 33.22
CA ALA A 716 -18.89 21.39 33.26
C ALA A 716 -18.70 20.30 32.18
N GLU A 717 -19.70 19.43 31.94
CA GLU A 717 -19.73 18.47 30.85
C GLU A 717 -19.53 19.16 29.49
N VAL A 718 -20.34 20.20 29.19
CA VAL A 718 -20.24 20.98 27.95
C VAL A 718 -18.84 21.59 27.77
N THR A 719 -18.30 22.13 28.86
CA THR A 719 -16.95 22.73 28.83
C THR A 719 -15.88 21.71 28.43
N MET A 720 -15.91 20.53 29.01
CA MET A 720 -14.97 19.45 28.73
C MET A 720 -15.14 18.89 27.32
N LEU A 721 -16.38 18.60 26.88
CA LEU A 721 -16.67 18.12 25.53
C LEU A 721 -16.24 19.13 24.46
N THR A 722 -16.45 20.43 24.72
CA THR A 722 -16.00 21.48 23.82
C THR A 722 -14.47 21.47 23.65
N LYS A 723 -13.72 21.16 24.71
CA LYS A 723 -12.27 20.97 24.62
C LYS A 723 -11.93 19.75 23.77
N VAL A 724 -12.63 18.63 23.95
CA VAL A 724 -12.42 17.42 23.11
C VAL A 724 -12.55 17.76 21.62
N VAL A 725 -13.70 18.32 21.18
CA VAL A 725 -13.94 18.59 19.75
C VAL A 725 -13.09 19.75 19.19
N THR A 726 -12.47 20.55 20.05
CA THR A 726 -11.54 21.60 19.63
C THR A 726 -10.13 21.03 19.40
N LEU A 727 -9.75 20.03 20.18
CA LEU A 727 -8.41 19.44 20.15
C LEU A 727 -8.33 18.18 19.27
N CYS A 728 -9.43 17.44 19.11
CA CYS A 728 -9.55 16.24 18.31
C CYS A 728 -10.49 16.46 17.14
N ASP A 729 -10.12 16.06 15.95
CA ASP A 729 -10.93 16.17 14.73
C ASP A 729 -11.79 14.94 14.46
N ASP A 730 -11.57 13.86 15.21
CA ASP A 730 -12.29 12.60 15.13
C ASP A 730 -12.84 12.20 16.50
N ALA A 731 -13.88 12.92 16.93
CA ALA A 731 -14.56 12.69 18.22
C ALA A 731 -16.10 12.70 18.04
N PRO A 732 -16.67 11.72 17.31
CA PRO A 732 -18.09 11.71 16.96
C PRO A 732 -19.01 11.67 18.18
N GLU A 733 -18.68 10.92 19.22
CA GLU A 733 -19.50 10.83 20.44
C GLU A 733 -19.55 12.15 21.21
N ALA A 734 -18.44 12.89 21.23
CA ALA A 734 -18.43 14.22 21.85
C ALA A 734 -19.28 15.20 21.05
N CYS A 735 -19.21 15.18 19.72
CA CYS A 735 -20.06 16.01 18.85
C CYS A 735 -21.55 15.71 19.07
N LYS A 736 -21.92 14.43 19.05
CA LYS A 736 -23.29 13.96 19.27
C LYS A 736 -23.82 14.42 20.62
N ARG A 737 -23.05 14.27 21.69
CA ARG A 737 -23.47 14.69 23.03
C ARG A 737 -23.61 16.21 23.14
N LEU A 738 -22.73 16.98 22.51
CA LEU A 738 -22.86 18.43 22.45
C LEU A 738 -24.10 18.89 21.67
N ILE A 739 -24.49 18.19 20.62
CA ILE A 739 -25.75 18.45 19.87
C ILE A 739 -26.94 18.25 20.82
N GLU A 740 -27.00 17.15 21.57
CA GLU A 740 -28.09 16.88 22.53
C GLU A 740 -28.19 17.97 23.58
N LEU A 741 -27.08 18.34 24.21
CA LEU A 741 -27.02 19.33 25.26
C LEU A 741 -27.38 20.74 24.77
N ALA A 742 -26.90 21.11 23.58
CA ALA A 742 -27.22 22.39 22.94
C ALA A 742 -28.72 22.47 22.55
N ALA A 743 -29.27 21.38 21.98
CA ALA A 743 -30.70 21.33 21.64
C ALA A 743 -31.59 21.46 22.86
N ALA A 744 -31.25 20.82 23.99
CA ALA A 744 -31.99 20.95 25.24
C ALA A 744 -32.00 22.38 25.80
N ARG A 745 -30.98 23.18 25.44
CA ARG A 745 -30.86 24.60 25.82
C ARG A 745 -31.38 25.57 24.75
N GLN A 746 -31.85 25.05 23.63
CA GLN A 746 -32.24 25.81 22.44
C GLN A 746 -31.08 26.69 21.87
N ASP A 747 -29.84 26.30 22.14
CA ASP A 747 -28.66 26.91 21.51
C ASP A 747 -28.45 26.33 20.10
N TRP A 748 -29.30 26.81 19.20
CA TRP A 748 -29.36 26.32 17.83
C TRP A 748 -28.05 26.52 17.04
N ARG A 749 -27.31 27.61 17.36
CA ARG A 749 -26.00 27.83 16.74
C ARG A 749 -24.98 26.78 17.14
N ALA A 750 -24.96 26.39 18.41
CA ALA A 750 -24.10 25.29 18.88
C ALA A 750 -24.53 23.93 18.31
N VAL A 751 -25.84 23.70 18.12
CA VAL A 751 -26.35 22.50 17.44
C VAL A 751 -25.78 22.38 16.05
N ILE A 752 -25.89 23.44 15.22
CA ILE A 752 -25.39 23.46 13.84
C ILE A 752 -23.88 23.23 13.82
N ALA A 753 -23.12 23.97 14.61
CA ALA A 753 -21.67 23.86 14.62
C ALA A 753 -21.16 22.46 14.99
N ASN A 754 -21.83 21.77 15.91
CA ASN A 754 -21.44 20.40 16.29
C ASN A 754 -21.98 19.35 15.30
N ALA A 755 -23.11 19.59 14.64
CA ALA A 755 -23.60 18.74 13.56
C ALA A 755 -22.66 18.80 12.35
N GLU A 756 -22.13 19.97 11.98
CA GLU A 756 -21.10 20.14 10.93
C GLU A 756 -19.80 19.41 11.28
N ARG A 757 -19.36 19.49 12.56
CA ARG A 757 -18.18 18.72 13.01
C ARG A 757 -18.40 17.21 12.89
N PHE A 758 -19.59 16.75 13.29
CA PHE A 758 -19.95 15.35 13.15
C PHE A 758 -20.00 14.91 11.68
N ALA A 759 -20.62 15.73 10.81
CA ALA A 759 -20.72 15.45 9.38
C ALA A 759 -19.35 15.40 8.69
N ALA A 760 -18.34 16.12 9.19
CA ALA A 760 -16.96 16.01 8.73
C ALA A 760 -16.31 14.65 9.06
N ILE A 761 -16.87 13.89 10.01
CA ILE A 761 -16.43 12.53 10.37
C ILE A 761 -17.33 11.50 9.66
N ASN A 762 -18.64 11.63 9.82
CA ASN A 762 -19.61 10.73 9.21
C ASN A 762 -20.88 11.47 8.75
N PRO A 763 -20.95 11.92 7.51
CA PRO A 763 -22.13 12.58 6.92
C PRO A 763 -23.29 11.62 6.66
N LEU A 764 -23.08 10.29 6.77
CA LEU A 764 -24.08 9.27 6.44
C LEU A 764 -24.98 8.89 7.62
N THR A 765 -24.86 9.59 8.75
CA THR A 765 -25.68 9.37 9.94
C THR A 765 -26.87 10.34 9.95
N PRO A 766 -28.13 9.86 10.08
CA PRO A 766 -29.32 10.73 10.03
C PRO A 766 -29.45 11.75 11.18
N ALA A 767 -29.04 11.36 12.41
CA ALA A 767 -29.31 12.15 13.61
C ALA A 767 -28.72 13.58 13.58
N PRO A 768 -27.45 13.82 13.19
CA PRO A 768 -26.91 15.19 13.10
C PRO A 768 -27.62 16.04 12.06
N HIS A 769 -28.00 15.48 10.90
CA HIS A 769 -28.75 16.20 9.87
C HIS A 769 -30.14 16.59 10.33
N ARG A 770 -30.81 15.72 11.12
CA ARG A 770 -32.08 16.06 11.74
C ARG A 770 -31.94 17.26 12.69
N SER A 771 -30.96 17.19 13.59
CA SER A 771 -30.71 18.25 14.56
C SER A 771 -30.37 19.59 13.89
N ALA A 772 -29.55 19.53 12.81
CA ALA A 772 -29.21 20.72 12.03
C ALA A 772 -30.42 21.28 11.29
N ALA A 773 -31.28 20.43 10.70
CA ALA A 773 -32.50 20.87 10.02
C ALA A 773 -33.46 21.55 10.99
N GLU A 774 -33.67 20.97 12.16
CA GLU A 774 -34.53 21.53 13.24
C GLU A 774 -33.94 22.87 13.77
N ALA A 775 -32.64 22.97 13.91
CA ALA A 775 -31.97 24.18 14.36
C ALA A 775 -32.02 25.29 13.31
N HIS A 776 -31.79 25.02 12.03
CA HIS A 776 -31.96 26.00 10.94
C HIS A 776 -33.42 26.49 10.83
N GLU A 777 -34.38 25.56 10.99
CA GLU A 777 -35.80 25.91 11.00
C GLU A 777 -36.13 26.84 12.17
N ALA A 778 -35.64 26.54 13.38
CA ALA A 778 -35.87 27.36 14.57
C ALA A 778 -35.24 28.78 14.46
N LEU A 779 -34.12 28.90 13.74
CA LEU A 779 -33.46 30.17 13.45
C LEU A 779 -34.08 30.95 12.26
N GLY A 780 -35.06 30.35 11.57
CA GLY A 780 -35.65 30.95 10.37
C GLY A 780 -34.75 30.92 9.14
N GLU A 781 -33.70 30.10 9.13
CA GLU A 781 -32.76 29.92 8.02
C GLU A 781 -33.33 28.94 6.99
N THR A 782 -34.42 29.36 6.34
CA THR A 782 -35.27 28.51 5.48
C THR A 782 -34.49 27.73 4.43
N THR A 783 -33.56 28.36 3.73
CA THR A 783 -32.78 27.70 2.67
C THR A 783 -31.89 26.58 3.24
N ALA A 784 -31.23 26.81 4.36
CA ALA A 784 -30.39 25.83 5.03
C ALA A 784 -31.22 24.67 5.62
N ALA A 785 -32.39 25.01 6.22
CA ALA A 785 -33.33 23.99 6.71
C ALA A 785 -33.83 23.07 5.58
N ILE A 786 -34.23 23.65 4.42
CA ILE A 786 -34.62 22.85 3.23
C ILE A 786 -33.50 21.94 2.80
N ALA A 787 -32.28 22.44 2.70
CA ALA A 787 -31.11 21.61 2.32
C ALA A 787 -30.90 20.46 3.31
N SER A 788 -30.90 20.74 4.63
CA SER A 788 -30.70 19.74 5.67
C SER A 788 -31.82 18.68 5.70
N TYR A 789 -33.09 19.05 5.50
CA TYR A 789 -34.19 18.09 5.41
C TYR A 789 -34.11 17.24 4.15
N ARG A 790 -33.67 17.78 3.01
CA ARG A 790 -33.43 17.00 1.79
C ARG A 790 -32.33 15.96 2.00
N THR A 791 -31.23 16.36 2.62
CA THR A 791 -30.15 15.44 2.99
C THR A 791 -30.64 14.35 3.96
N LEU A 792 -31.36 14.75 5.02
CA LEU A 792 -31.92 13.81 5.99
C LEU A 792 -32.80 12.76 5.32
N LEU A 793 -33.68 13.15 4.41
CA LEU A 793 -34.57 12.23 3.70
C LEU A 793 -33.84 11.26 2.77
N ARG A 794 -32.61 11.57 2.35
CA ARG A 794 -31.74 10.64 1.61
C ARG A 794 -31.11 9.57 2.50
N LEU A 795 -31.14 9.78 3.82
CA LEU A 795 -30.56 8.86 4.80
C LEU A 795 -31.58 7.88 5.41
N ASP A 796 -32.80 7.81 4.84
CA ASP A 796 -33.89 6.94 5.28
C ASP A 796 -34.16 7.07 6.79
N PRO A 797 -34.48 8.29 7.29
CA PRO A 797 -34.64 8.52 8.69
C PRO A 797 -35.88 7.80 9.25
N PRO A 798 -35.88 7.44 10.53
CA PRO A 798 -37.12 7.01 11.19
C PRO A 798 -38.19 8.12 11.06
N ASN A 799 -39.44 7.75 10.74
CA ASN A 799 -40.58 8.68 10.59
C ASN A 799 -40.39 9.72 9.46
N PRO A 800 -40.16 9.30 8.21
CA PRO A 800 -39.90 10.20 7.08
C PRO A 800 -41.08 11.12 6.76
N ALA A 801 -42.33 10.70 7.04
CA ALA A 801 -43.53 11.52 6.82
C ALA A 801 -43.46 12.86 7.55
N GLU A 802 -43.01 12.91 8.80
CA GLU A 802 -42.83 14.14 9.54
C GLU A 802 -41.84 15.10 8.88
N PHE A 803 -40.69 14.59 8.45
CA PHE A 803 -39.65 15.39 7.81
C PHE A 803 -40.06 15.87 6.42
N ARG A 804 -40.81 15.05 5.68
CA ARG A 804 -41.41 15.48 4.40
C ARG A 804 -42.42 16.59 4.60
N TYR A 805 -43.26 16.47 5.62
CA TYR A 805 -44.19 17.55 5.98
C TYR A 805 -43.48 18.86 6.35
N ARG A 806 -42.44 18.81 7.16
CA ARG A 806 -41.64 19.98 7.53
C ARG A 806 -40.96 20.60 6.30
N LEU A 807 -40.35 19.76 5.46
CA LEU A 807 -39.80 20.22 4.18
C LEU A 807 -40.84 20.87 3.29
N ALA A 808 -41.98 20.22 3.11
CA ALA A 808 -43.09 20.76 2.31
C ALA A 808 -43.57 22.11 2.82
N ARG A 809 -43.67 22.28 4.14
CA ARG A 809 -44.05 23.58 4.79
C ARG A 809 -43.07 24.68 4.46
N LEU A 810 -41.76 24.40 4.55
CA LEU A 810 -40.71 25.36 4.21
C LEU A 810 -40.69 25.69 2.71
N LEU A 811 -40.87 24.69 1.85
CA LEU A 811 -41.00 24.91 0.39
C LEU A 811 -42.24 25.75 0.04
N HIS A 812 -43.35 25.52 0.71
CA HIS A 812 -44.54 26.31 0.51
C HIS A 812 -44.34 27.78 0.90
N THR A 813 -43.64 28.08 2.00
CA THR A 813 -43.32 29.47 2.42
C THR A 813 -42.41 30.19 1.42
N THR A 814 -41.59 29.46 0.65
CA THR A 814 -40.72 30.01 -0.42
C THR A 814 -41.39 30.02 -1.79
N GLY A 815 -42.61 29.52 -1.92
CA GLY A 815 -43.32 29.42 -3.18
C GLY A 815 -42.78 28.34 -4.13
N ASP A 816 -41.99 27.37 -3.61
CA ASP A 816 -41.44 26.28 -4.41
C ASP A 816 -42.54 25.24 -4.74
N ALA A 817 -42.74 24.98 -6.03
CA ALA A 817 -43.72 24.02 -6.52
C ALA A 817 -43.52 22.57 -6.01
N ALA A 818 -42.32 22.22 -5.56
CA ALA A 818 -42.05 20.92 -4.98
C ALA A 818 -42.78 20.68 -3.64
N ALA A 819 -43.32 21.72 -2.99
CA ALA A 819 -44.08 21.63 -1.73
C ALA A 819 -45.22 20.61 -1.84
N LYS A 820 -45.99 20.63 -2.94
CA LYS A 820 -47.13 19.74 -3.15
C LYS A 820 -46.67 18.26 -3.26
N ARG A 821 -45.58 18.02 -3.95
CA ARG A 821 -44.99 16.66 -4.09
C ARG A 821 -44.59 16.11 -2.74
N GLU A 822 -43.88 16.88 -1.92
CA GLU A 822 -43.39 16.39 -0.62
C GLU A 822 -44.55 16.15 0.37
N VAL A 823 -45.61 16.96 0.33
CA VAL A 823 -46.81 16.74 1.16
C VAL A 823 -47.54 15.45 0.72
N LEU A 824 -47.68 15.21 -0.58
CA LEU A 824 -48.30 13.97 -1.09
C LEU A 824 -47.50 12.73 -0.67
N LEU A 825 -46.18 12.76 -0.77
CA LEU A 825 -45.30 11.71 -0.29
C LEU A 825 -45.43 11.47 1.24
N ALA A 826 -45.56 12.54 2.01
CA ALA A 826 -45.85 12.43 3.46
C ALA A 826 -47.17 11.73 3.75
N LEU A 827 -48.20 12.01 2.96
CA LEU A 827 -49.54 11.40 3.08
C LEU A 827 -49.57 9.99 2.53
N GLU A 828 -48.76 9.64 1.55
CA GLU A 828 -48.59 8.27 1.08
C GLU A 828 -48.05 7.36 2.21
N GLU A 829 -47.04 7.84 2.96
CA GLU A 829 -46.48 7.13 4.11
C GLU A 829 -47.43 7.12 5.33
N THR A 830 -48.14 8.24 5.57
CA THR A 830 -49.03 8.41 6.71
C THR A 830 -50.35 9.06 6.27
N PRO A 831 -51.33 8.33 5.76
CA PRO A 831 -52.56 8.88 5.14
C PRO A 831 -53.42 9.72 6.07
N ARG A 832 -53.31 9.54 7.37
CA ARG A 832 -54.08 10.29 8.38
C ARG A 832 -53.31 11.42 9.05
N PHE A 833 -52.21 11.89 8.44
CA PHE A 833 -51.41 12.98 8.94
C PHE A 833 -52.15 14.31 8.74
N ARG A 834 -52.92 14.73 9.74
CA ARG A 834 -53.81 15.88 9.67
C ARG A 834 -53.13 17.18 9.25
N ALA A 835 -51.97 17.49 9.84
CA ALA A 835 -51.22 18.71 9.50
C ALA A 835 -50.77 18.74 8.03
N ALA A 836 -50.43 17.57 7.44
CA ALA A 836 -50.08 17.45 6.04
C ALA A 836 -51.32 17.61 5.12
N LEU A 837 -52.48 17.12 5.53
CA LEU A 837 -53.75 17.36 4.79
C LEU A 837 -54.09 18.85 4.78
N ASP A 838 -53.98 19.55 5.94
CA ASP A 838 -54.23 20.97 6.05
C ASP A 838 -53.27 21.80 5.16
N LEU A 839 -52.01 21.39 5.11
CA LEU A 839 -51.01 22.00 4.22
C LEU A 839 -51.32 21.77 2.75
N LEU A 840 -51.75 20.56 2.36
CA LEU A 840 -52.16 20.27 0.98
C LEU A 840 -53.28 21.15 0.53
N LEU A 841 -54.30 21.31 1.36
CA LEU A 841 -55.42 22.22 1.09
C LEU A 841 -54.96 23.68 0.94
N ALA A 842 -54.07 24.16 1.81
CA ALA A 842 -53.52 25.49 1.72
C ALA A 842 -52.72 25.73 0.43
N ILE A 843 -51.98 24.73 -0.03
CA ILE A 843 -51.25 24.77 -1.31
C ILE A 843 -52.24 24.85 -2.48
N ASP A 844 -53.28 24.03 -2.49
CA ASP A 844 -54.25 23.97 -3.56
C ASP A 844 -55.11 25.25 -3.63
N GLU A 845 -55.37 25.90 -2.51
CA GLU A 845 -56.09 27.19 -2.43
C GLU A 845 -55.19 28.39 -2.74
N GLY A 846 -53.93 28.22 -2.99
CA GLY A 846 -52.97 29.31 -3.27
C GLY A 846 -52.71 30.25 -2.09
N LYS A 847 -53.06 29.83 -0.86
CA LYS A 847 -52.86 30.61 0.38
C LYS A 847 -51.43 30.50 0.87
N LEU A 848 -50.61 31.53 0.68
CA LEU A 848 -49.30 31.64 1.34
C LEU A 848 -49.46 31.75 2.87
N ARG A 849 -49.02 30.79 3.65
CA ARG A 849 -48.94 30.92 5.09
C ARG A 849 -47.73 31.76 5.49
N GLN A 850 -47.97 32.84 6.27
CA GLN A 850 -46.88 33.50 6.97
C GLN A 850 -46.21 32.51 7.96
N PRO A 851 -44.89 32.57 8.14
CA PRO A 851 -44.22 31.77 9.15
C PRO A 851 -44.84 32.02 10.50
N ALA A 852 -45.19 30.97 11.22
CA ALA A 852 -45.63 31.10 12.61
C ALA A 852 -44.51 31.81 13.38
N LYS A 853 -44.84 32.91 14.08
CA LYS A 853 -43.87 33.54 14.99
C LYS A 853 -43.43 32.49 16.04
N PRO A 854 -42.14 32.46 16.39
CA PRO A 854 -41.56 31.51 17.32
C PRO A 854 -42.19 31.56 18.71
#